data_e5947d37156237769c68c1ea87b33c0d
#
_entry.id   e5947d37156237769c68c1ea87b33c0d
#
_cell.length_a   1.000
_cell.length_b   1.000
_cell.length_c   1.000
_cell.angle_alpha   90.00
_cell.angle_beta   90.00
_cell.angle_gamma   90.00
#
_symmetry.space_group_name_H-M   'P 1'
#
loop_
_entity.id
_entity.type
_entity.pdbx_description
1 polymer ?
#
loop_
_entity_poly.entity_id
_entity_poly.type
_entity_poly.pdbx_seq_one_letter_code
_entity_poly.pdbx_strand_id
1 'polypeptide(L)'
;MYSHNDSISNLRINYANVQTWTEIKNSTLALHVTKNNPDVILIADIGKIDRQKPIKLHPYLVFVTNKNNEHCAGAAIAVRKGLNFKVLNNFDYDTIGVQIQTRTGPLIIMTNYSPPRHYNIPNSDLEYAIRNNWPVIIVADLNARHSMFGYTGRSNPKGRQLNKLVFNNKLNYVGPGFPTFFSHNNIHGTKPDSVLTNNKFYFNYHISPGGMGPSDHMAIHLIISCNPILLECPAYENYTNTNWGTYKDNFKFIPQINLESTFLSDLHQEINIMYSNINYAKEKATPIVKIKRIRTSKCTVKFKRLTKILDYYSTKLLTTGRTPYIDKKLNETRNALVDEGNTMKYLWWEEQLCKVEAAANDNCKFWRQVNKIQGKPTNQIPILKSTINGNEIEAETQEEKIKLLTNIWSNIYQISPQENMRFCNRNEARVKMHLNKIYDKITPKWQINLNELDNPDMNLKLDIDDIKLAIKNIRDKCPGPSKLRKKHFEELPDNILHNLTHIFNCCLSLGYYPKQFKHAHLIFIHKNGTDKHNPLNYRPISLLNTMGKIFGKILNNKLNNFLQSHNIIKDTQHGFRPKRGTSSLIANTYERISREKDDKKTLITVVLRDISKAFDKVHKDSLIYKLSMLNMPVPLLRILSNFLQDRTAQVKLHSKLGEAFELMSGVPQGDILSPTLFLIMINDFPDPHWGGNKRNFIMQYADDFTQVIVTKCDKVNDHSRSLHRENVKQEILKQNIFERKWKIKTNVDKFKMIMIVNRPKQNINVDNITIEYTNKANLLGLHFKSNNFFKQQIDNNIKKAKYELSRLYRLRYLKKKIKVRLYKSKVLPHLTNSSVPLNICSHSQIKRLQIVQNKAIRWITNTYYPSICNVHEQQNILKIEPISDRISRLAHNIWYKIESENSPFFEITKNIPIVFGHAWFKSSYAATFE
;
A
#
# COMPACT_ATOMS: atom_id res chain seq x y z
N MET A 1 11.89 15.86 29.77
CA MET A 1 13.25 15.75 30.33
C MET A 1 13.61 14.27 30.43
N TYR A 2 14.47 13.78 29.59
CA TYR A 2 15.04 12.42 29.70
C TYR A 2 16.24 12.49 30.61
N SER A 3 16.28 11.64 31.65
CA SER A 3 17.49 11.48 32.46
C SER A 3 18.64 10.98 31.57
N HIS A 4 19.76 11.65 31.64
CA HIS A 4 20.98 11.44 30.85
C HIS A 4 21.72 10.10 31.09
N ASN A 5 21.09 9.04 31.61
CA ASN A 5 21.77 7.83 32.10
C ASN A 5 21.60 6.55 31.26
N ASP A 6 21.23 6.63 29.99
CA ASP A 6 21.25 5.47 29.10
C ASP A 6 22.38 5.54 28.03
N SER A 7 23.60 5.93 28.40
CA SER A 7 24.76 5.81 27.54
C SER A 7 25.20 4.34 27.49
N ILE A 8 24.95 3.65 26.37
CA ILE A 8 25.57 2.34 26.14
C ILE A 8 27.04 2.59 25.84
N SER A 9 27.93 2.22 26.78
CA SER A 9 29.37 2.32 26.58
C SER A 9 29.93 1.22 25.66
N ASN A 10 29.22 0.08 25.58
CA ASN A 10 29.67 -1.12 24.89
C ASN A 10 28.64 -1.59 23.86
N LEU A 11 29.10 -1.96 22.65
CA LEU A 11 28.33 -2.60 21.61
C LEU A 11 28.48 -4.12 21.75
N ARG A 12 27.37 -4.84 21.87
CA ARG A 12 27.33 -6.31 22.00
C ARG A 12 26.96 -6.94 20.68
N ILE A 13 27.80 -7.81 20.16
CA ILE A 13 27.60 -8.51 18.90
C ILE A 13 27.55 -10.01 19.17
N ASN A 14 26.55 -10.70 18.64
CA ASN A 14 26.48 -12.16 18.66
C ASN A 14 26.60 -12.67 17.22
N TYR A 15 27.49 -13.65 17.01
CA TYR A 15 27.59 -14.36 15.75
C TYR A 15 27.17 -15.83 15.93
N ALA A 16 26.45 -16.36 14.95
CA ALA A 16 26.09 -17.76 14.90
C ALA A 16 26.02 -18.28 13.45
N ASN A 17 26.67 -19.38 13.16
CA ASN A 17 26.43 -20.19 11.98
C ASN A 17 25.22 -21.11 12.25
N VAL A 18 24.16 -21.03 11.39
CA VAL A 18 22.88 -21.73 11.68
C VAL A 18 22.64 -22.96 10.80
N GLN A 19 23.49 -23.26 9.83
CA GLN A 19 23.36 -24.44 8.95
C GLN A 19 21.91 -24.59 8.46
N THR A 20 21.46 -23.67 7.64
CA THR A 20 20.08 -23.53 7.14
C THR A 20 19.07 -23.05 8.20
N TRP A 21 18.42 -21.94 7.90
CA TRP A 21 17.44 -21.30 8.79
C TRP A 21 16.14 -22.08 8.92
N THR A 22 15.70 -22.34 10.15
CA THR A 22 14.40 -22.93 10.47
C THR A 22 13.67 -22.14 11.56
N GLU A 23 12.34 -22.32 11.69
CA GLU A 23 11.57 -21.63 12.76
C GLU A 23 12.00 -22.09 14.18
N ILE A 24 12.51 -23.31 14.32
CA ILE A 24 13.02 -23.86 15.59
C ILE A 24 14.33 -23.16 15.95
N LYS A 25 15.22 -23.01 14.96
CA LYS A 25 16.49 -22.28 15.11
C LYS A 25 16.25 -20.81 15.42
N ASN A 26 15.19 -20.21 14.88
CA ASN A 26 14.74 -18.88 15.26
C ASN A 26 14.37 -18.79 16.75
N SER A 27 13.66 -19.76 17.29
CA SER A 27 13.25 -19.78 18.70
C SER A 27 14.47 -19.94 19.64
N THR A 28 15.42 -20.79 19.27
CA THR A 28 16.67 -20.99 20.01
C THR A 28 17.54 -19.72 20.00
N LEU A 29 17.71 -19.10 18.82
CA LEU A 29 18.43 -17.84 18.68
C LEU A 29 17.75 -16.70 19.47
N ALA A 30 16.42 -16.64 19.47
CA ALA A 30 15.66 -15.65 20.23
C ALA A 30 15.89 -15.78 21.76
N LEU A 31 16.14 -16.98 22.28
CA LEU A 31 16.50 -17.16 23.68
C LEU A 31 17.92 -16.71 24.00
N HIS A 32 18.89 -17.06 23.14
CA HIS A 32 20.27 -16.57 23.29
C HIS A 32 20.29 -15.03 23.24
N VAL A 33 19.50 -14.43 22.34
CA VAL A 33 19.30 -12.98 22.25
C VAL A 33 18.72 -12.41 23.54
N THR A 34 17.76 -13.11 24.17
CA THR A 34 17.13 -12.64 25.42
C THR A 34 18.13 -12.68 26.59
N LYS A 35 18.99 -13.67 26.64
CA LYS A 35 20.00 -13.85 27.71
C LYS A 35 21.12 -12.81 27.60
N ASN A 36 21.65 -12.57 26.40
CA ASN A 36 22.84 -11.77 26.17
C ASN A 36 22.53 -10.32 25.72
N ASN A 37 21.27 -10.05 25.35
CA ASN A 37 20.78 -8.73 24.90
C ASN A 37 21.75 -8.04 23.89
N PRO A 38 22.12 -8.69 22.76
CA PRO A 38 23.05 -8.11 21.81
C PRO A 38 22.43 -6.90 21.09
N ASP A 39 23.30 -6.04 20.59
CA ASP A 39 22.93 -4.90 19.77
C ASP A 39 22.87 -5.26 18.29
N VAL A 40 23.75 -6.18 17.88
CA VAL A 40 23.85 -6.72 16.52
C VAL A 40 23.95 -8.25 16.60
N ILE A 41 23.25 -8.92 15.69
CA ILE A 41 23.33 -10.37 15.52
C ILE A 41 23.78 -10.65 14.09
N LEU A 42 24.87 -11.37 13.95
CA LEU A 42 25.45 -11.83 12.71
C LEU A 42 25.08 -13.30 12.51
N ILE A 43 24.57 -13.66 11.36
CA ILE A 43 24.07 -15.00 11.06
C ILE A 43 24.69 -15.47 9.75
N ALA A 44 25.42 -16.58 9.80
CA ALA A 44 26.00 -17.24 8.64
C ALA A 44 25.22 -18.51 8.29
N ASP A 45 25.34 -18.97 7.04
CA ASP A 45 24.72 -20.18 6.50
C ASP A 45 23.19 -20.24 6.70
N ILE A 46 22.51 -19.21 6.29
CA ILE A 46 21.04 -19.14 6.41
C ILE A 46 20.30 -20.04 5.42
N GLY A 47 20.98 -20.59 4.42
CA GLY A 47 20.41 -21.44 3.40
C GLY A 47 19.41 -20.70 2.48
N LYS A 48 18.60 -21.46 1.77
CA LYS A 48 17.58 -20.92 0.86
C LYS A 48 16.41 -20.32 1.63
N ILE A 49 16.31 -19.00 1.70
CA ILE A 49 15.21 -18.32 2.37
C ILE A 49 14.04 -18.13 1.39
N ASP A 50 12.86 -18.60 1.80
CA ASP A 50 11.60 -18.28 1.13
C ASP A 50 11.33 -16.76 1.28
N ARG A 51 11.33 -16.01 0.17
CA ARG A 51 11.01 -14.57 0.15
C ARG A 51 9.65 -14.24 0.76
N GLN A 52 8.74 -15.21 0.82
CA GLN A 52 7.44 -15.06 1.46
C GLN A 52 7.50 -15.23 2.99
N LYS A 53 8.61 -15.77 3.52
CA LYS A 53 8.83 -16.00 4.95
C LYS A 53 10.14 -15.36 5.44
N PRO A 54 10.19 -14.01 5.49
CA PRO A 54 11.40 -13.32 5.93
C PRO A 54 11.74 -13.69 7.38
N ILE A 55 13.04 -13.73 7.69
CA ILE A 55 13.54 -13.90 9.07
C ILE A 55 12.98 -12.78 9.95
N LYS A 56 12.33 -13.10 11.05
CA LYS A 56 11.75 -12.14 11.99
C LYS A 56 12.29 -12.37 13.40
N LEU A 57 13.19 -11.49 13.81
CA LEU A 57 13.73 -11.45 15.18
C LEU A 57 13.27 -10.13 15.85
N HIS A 58 12.19 -10.17 16.62
CA HIS A 58 11.77 -8.97 17.33
C HIS A 58 12.61 -8.79 18.61
N PRO A 59 13.18 -7.59 18.92
CA PRO A 59 12.94 -6.26 18.35
C PRO A 59 13.92 -5.81 17.26
N TYR A 60 14.59 -6.73 16.57
CA TYR A 60 15.60 -6.41 15.57
C TYR A 60 15.00 -6.12 14.19
N LEU A 61 15.74 -5.35 13.39
CA LEU A 61 15.56 -5.23 11.95
C LEU A 61 16.52 -6.21 11.29
N VAL A 62 16.02 -7.12 10.46
CA VAL A 62 16.82 -8.19 9.84
C VAL A 62 17.02 -7.89 8.36
N PHE A 63 18.25 -7.96 7.92
CA PHE A 63 18.69 -7.78 6.54
C PHE A 63 19.41 -9.04 6.08
N VAL A 64 19.20 -9.45 4.84
CA VAL A 64 19.77 -10.66 4.24
C VAL A 64 20.48 -10.33 2.94
N THR A 65 21.46 -11.15 2.56
CA THR A 65 22.16 -11.02 1.27
C THR A 65 21.21 -11.10 0.07
N ASN A 66 21.48 -10.31 -0.98
CA ASN A 66 20.55 -10.11 -2.10
C ASN A 66 20.67 -11.09 -3.26
N LYS A 67 21.65 -12.00 -3.27
CA LYS A 67 21.94 -12.83 -4.44
C LYS A 67 20.94 -13.97 -4.69
N ASN A 68 20.54 -14.10 -5.96
CA ASN A 68 19.55 -15.06 -6.47
C ASN A 68 20.16 -16.37 -6.99
N ASN A 69 21.40 -16.71 -6.68
CA ASN A 69 22.05 -17.88 -7.25
C ASN A 69 21.55 -19.17 -6.57
N GLU A 70 21.28 -20.20 -7.34
CA GLU A 70 20.73 -21.49 -6.92
C GLU A 70 21.57 -22.22 -5.85
N HIS A 71 22.77 -21.72 -5.57
CA HIS A 71 23.77 -22.31 -4.69
C HIS A 71 24.14 -21.46 -3.47
N CYS A 72 23.42 -20.39 -3.16
CA CYS A 72 23.77 -19.47 -2.08
C CYS A 72 23.34 -20.02 -0.71
N ALA A 73 24.29 -20.09 0.18
CA ALA A 73 24.07 -20.43 1.58
C ALA A 73 23.73 -19.17 2.43
N GLY A 74 24.03 -17.97 1.95
CA GLY A 74 23.62 -16.68 2.45
C GLY A 74 24.08 -16.30 3.86
N ALA A 75 24.08 -14.99 4.12
CA ALA A 75 24.28 -14.41 5.44
C ALA A 75 23.19 -13.40 5.79
N ALA A 76 23.00 -13.11 7.07
CA ALA A 76 22.06 -12.10 7.55
C ALA A 76 22.64 -11.29 8.71
N ILE A 77 22.20 -10.02 8.80
CA ILE A 77 22.47 -9.17 9.96
C ILE A 77 21.15 -8.72 10.56
N ALA A 78 21.02 -8.84 11.88
CA ALA A 78 19.91 -8.29 12.63
C ALA A 78 20.42 -7.18 13.57
N VAL A 79 19.88 -5.96 13.41
CA VAL A 79 20.29 -4.78 14.18
C VAL A 79 19.16 -4.37 15.12
N ARG A 80 19.46 -4.10 16.39
CA ARG A 80 18.49 -3.68 17.40
C ARG A 80 17.87 -2.33 17.00
N LYS A 81 16.55 -2.22 17.05
CA LYS A 81 15.86 -0.95 16.86
C LYS A 81 16.33 0.09 17.87
N GLY A 82 16.67 1.27 17.38
CA GLY A 82 17.19 2.36 18.19
C GLY A 82 18.67 2.64 18.00
N LEU A 83 19.45 1.79 17.32
CA LEU A 83 20.79 2.14 16.86
C LEU A 83 20.73 3.02 15.62
N ASN A 84 21.68 3.96 15.51
CA ASN A 84 21.87 4.74 14.27
C ASN A 84 22.80 3.95 13.34
N PHE A 85 22.27 3.43 12.23
CA PHE A 85 23.05 2.59 11.32
C PHE A 85 22.64 2.74 9.84
N LYS A 86 23.55 2.38 8.95
CA LYS A 86 23.35 2.21 7.50
C LYS A 86 23.66 0.77 7.12
N VAL A 87 22.84 0.14 6.27
CA VAL A 87 23.10 -1.21 5.75
C VAL A 87 24.03 -1.13 4.54
N LEU A 88 24.99 -2.03 4.48
CA LEU A 88 25.93 -2.21 3.37
C LEU A 88 25.64 -3.55 2.72
N ASN A 89 25.14 -3.56 1.49
CA ASN A 89 24.68 -4.77 0.78
C ASN A 89 25.16 -4.86 -0.68
N ASN A 90 26.09 -3.98 -1.09
CA ASN A 90 26.68 -3.97 -2.42
C ASN A 90 27.99 -4.80 -2.43
N PHE A 91 27.87 -6.10 -2.13
CA PHE A 91 28.99 -7.01 -2.12
C PHE A 91 28.82 -8.10 -3.20
N ASP A 92 29.95 -8.66 -3.66
CA ASP A 92 29.97 -9.65 -4.74
C ASP A 92 29.66 -11.07 -4.26
N TYR A 93 29.91 -11.38 -2.98
CA TYR A 93 29.71 -12.69 -2.38
C TYR A 93 28.58 -12.66 -1.32
N ASP A 94 28.39 -13.77 -0.60
CA ASP A 94 27.43 -13.89 0.49
C ASP A 94 27.84 -13.05 1.72
N THR A 95 28.15 -11.80 1.48
CA THR A 95 28.58 -10.80 2.47
C THR A 95 27.49 -9.77 2.68
N ILE A 96 27.31 -9.35 3.92
CA ILE A 96 26.45 -8.24 4.31
C ILE A 96 27.11 -7.48 5.45
N GLY A 97 26.94 -6.15 5.48
CA GLY A 97 27.52 -5.29 6.49
C GLY A 97 26.54 -4.25 7.02
N VAL A 98 26.88 -3.67 8.15
CA VAL A 98 26.23 -2.48 8.71
C VAL A 98 27.27 -1.50 9.19
N GLN A 99 27.05 -0.22 8.90
CA GLN A 99 27.83 0.89 9.42
C GLN A 99 27.06 1.49 10.60
N ILE A 100 27.59 1.38 11.80
CA ILE A 100 27.00 1.91 13.03
C ILE A 100 27.68 3.23 13.36
N GLN A 101 26.88 4.24 13.67
CA GLN A 101 27.42 5.54 14.12
C GLN A 101 27.79 5.45 15.61
N THR A 102 29.04 5.80 15.93
CA THR A 102 29.57 5.93 17.29
C THR A 102 29.94 7.39 17.57
N ARG A 103 30.22 7.71 18.82
CA ARG A 103 30.67 9.09 19.18
C ARG A 103 32.02 9.46 18.56
N THR A 104 32.87 8.48 18.26
CA THR A 104 34.20 8.67 17.68
C THR A 104 34.23 8.50 16.16
N GLY A 105 33.07 8.24 15.52
CA GLY A 105 32.94 8.02 14.08
C GLY A 105 32.27 6.72 13.74
N PRO A 106 32.13 6.38 12.46
CA PRO A 106 31.50 5.15 12.01
C PRO A 106 32.34 3.91 12.36
N LEU A 107 31.64 2.81 12.78
CA LEU A 107 32.18 1.45 12.90
C LEU A 107 31.45 0.56 11.91
N ILE A 108 32.18 -0.15 11.05
CA ILE A 108 31.62 -1.09 10.08
C ILE A 108 31.71 -2.51 10.64
N ILE A 109 30.60 -3.23 10.62
CA ILE A 109 30.50 -4.63 11.04
C ILE A 109 30.03 -5.44 9.85
N MET A 110 30.77 -6.50 9.50
CA MET A 110 30.49 -7.34 8.34
C MET A 110 30.38 -8.79 8.75
N THR A 111 29.57 -9.56 8.02
CA THR A 111 29.52 -11.02 8.12
C THR A 111 29.47 -11.64 6.73
N ASN A 112 30.09 -12.79 6.60
CA ASN A 112 30.13 -13.57 5.36
C ASN A 112 30.00 -15.06 5.67
N TYR A 113 29.49 -15.81 4.70
CA TYR A 113 29.58 -17.24 4.64
C TYR A 113 30.28 -17.70 3.36
N SER A 114 31.40 -18.41 3.47
CA SER A 114 32.13 -18.98 2.33
C SER A 114 32.11 -20.52 2.40
N PRO A 115 31.21 -21.17 1.62
CA PRO A 115 31.05 -22.64 1.65
C PRO A 115 32.37 -23.38 1.43
N PRO A 116 32.58 -24.60 2.02
CA PRO A 116 33.81 -25.38 1.85
C PRO A 116 34.19 -25.67 0.39
N ARG A 117 33.23 -25.82 -0.48
CA ARG A 117 33.40 -26.06 -1.94
C ARG A 117 34.01 -24.89 -2.73
N HIS A 118 33.94 -23.64 -2.21
CA HIS A 118 34.59 -22.50 -2.87
C HIS A 118 36.10 -22.58 -2.68
N TYR A 119 36.85 -22.34 -3.77
CA TYR A 119 38.32 -22.42 -3.76
C TYR A 119 38.98 -21.19 -3.14
N ASN A 120 38.31 -20.03 -3.28
CA ASN A 120 38.84 -18.75 -2.88
C ASN A 120 38.04 -18.15 -1.71
N ILE A 121 38.70 -17.30 -0.92
CA ILE A 121 38.03 -16.39 0.02
C ILE A 121 37.32 -15.27 -0.78
N PRO A 122 36.35 -14.53 -0.18
CA PRO A 122 35.67 -13.41 -0.85
C PRO A 122 36.57 -12.17 -0.95
N ASN A 123 37.59 -12.24 -1.86
CA ASN A 123 38.67 -11.24 -1.95
C ASN A 123 38.14 -9.82 -2.20
N SER A 124 37.19 -9.61 -3.13
CA SER A 124 36.63 -8.28 -3.42
C SER A 124 35.97 -7.64 -2.21
N ASP A 125 35.24 -8.46 -1.43
CA ASP A 125 34.54 -8.00 -0.22
C ASP A 125 35.49 -7.73 0.93
N LEU A 126 36.58 -8.51 1.05
CA LEU A 126 37.66 -8.28 2.02
C LEU A 126 38.51 -7.04 1.63
N GLU A 127 38.72 -6.80 0.34
CA GLU A 127 39.37 -5.57 -0.14
C GLU A 127 38.58 -4.33 0.21
N TYR A 128 37.25 -4.37 0.21
CA TYR A 128 36.43 -3.27 0.70
C TYR A 128 36.78 -2.92 2.16
N ALA A 129 36.94 -3.93 3.02
CA ALA A 129 37.34 -3.72 4.42
C ALA A 129 38.77 -3.16 4.55
N ILE A 130 39.70 -3.64 3.72
CA ILE A 130 41.10 -3.20 3.72
C ILE A 130 41.23 -1.72 3.29
N ARG A 131 40.52 -1.34 2.23
CA ARG A 131 40.58 0.03 1.66
C ARG A 131 39.75 1.04 2.42
N ASN A 132 38.92 0.58 3.38
CA ASN A 132 38.02 1.49 4.08
C ASN A 132 38.77 2.39 5.08
N ASN A 133 38.44 3.66 5.12
CA ASN A 133 39.04 4.64 6.03
C ASN A 133 38.48 4.55 7.47
N TRP A 134 37.41 3.79 7.68
CA TRP A 134 36.81 3.60 8.99
C TRP A 134 37.21 2.26 9.60
N PRO A 135 37.12 2.10 10.94
CA PRO A 135 37.27 0.82 11.60
C PRO A 135 36.30 -0.23 11.06
N VAL A 136 36.82 -1.38 10.65
CA VAL A 136 36.03 -2.51 10.17
C VAL A 136 36.30 -3.74 11.03
N ILE A 137 35.24 -4.46 11.43
CA ILE A 137 35.32 -5.79 12.02
C ILE A 137 34.47 -6.77 11.21
N ILE A 138 35.03 -7.92 10.89
CA ILE A 138 34.42 -9.00 10.13
C ILE A 138 34.33 -10.22 11.01
N VAL A 139 33.13 -10.80 11.13
CA VAL A 139 32.95 -12.10 11.80
C VAL A 139 32.28 -13.03 10.79
N ALA A 140 33.01 -14.05 10.35
CA ALA A 140 32.62 -14.84 9.19
C ALA A 140 33.06 -16.29 9.27
N ASP A 141 32.26 -17.19 8.70
CA ASP A 141 32.71 -18.55 8.41
C ASP A 141 33.39 -18.58 7.04
N LEU A 142 34.67 -18.44 7.00
CA LEU A 142 35.49 -18.45 5.79
C LEU A 142 35.90 -19.86 5.39
N ASN A 143 35.76 -20.88 6.25
CA ASN A 143 36.31 -22.22 6.04
C ASN A 143 37.81 -22.21 5.69
N ALA A 144 38.56 -21.25 6.25
CA ALA A 144 39.98 -21.03 6.03
C ALA A 144 40.81 -21.84 7.06
N ARG A 145 41.57 -22.81 6.60
CA ARG A 145 42.39 -23.74 7.44
C ARG A 145 43.86 -23.43 7.24
N HIS A 146 44.54 -22.98 8.33
CA HIS A 146 45.98 -22.71 8.36
C HIS A 146 46.51 -22.78 9.80
N SER A 147 47.77 -23.20 9.96
CA SER A 147 48.39 -23.31 11.29
C SER A 147 48.39 -22.02 12.10
N MET A 148 48.59 -20.90 11.41
CA MET A 148 48.48 -19.53 11.95
C MET A 148 47.15 -19.25 12.66
N PHE A 149 46.07 -19.91 12.25
CA PHE A 149 44.73 -19.78 12.85
C PHE A 149 44.39 -20.93 13.79
N GLY A 150 45.43 -21.72 14.21
CA GLY A 150 45.30 -22.85 15.17
C GLY A 150 44.75 -24.13 14.56
N TYR A 151 44.89 -24.34 13.25
CA TYR A 151 44.55 -25.63 12.61
C TYR A 151 45.76 -26.55 12.57
N THR A 152 45.60 -27.79 13.04
CA THR A 152 46.72 -28.79 13.18
C THR A 152 46.94 -29.65 11.94
N GLY A 153 46.09 -29.59 10.91
CA GLY A 153 46.20 -30.34 9.65
C GLY A 153 46.76 -29.52 8.48
N ARG A 154 46.68 -30.09 7.25
CA ARG A 154 47.13 -29.41 6.03
C ARG A 154 46.31 -28.15 5.73
N SER A 155 46.99 -27.04 5.46
CA SER A 155 46.40 -25.76 5.08
C SER A 155 45.67 -25.90 3.74
N ASN A 156 44.42 -25.39 3.70
CA ASN A 156 43.65 -25.32 2.46
C ASN A 156 43.96 -24.02 1.65
N PRO A 157 43.53 -23.91 0.39
CA PRO A 157 43.77 -22.74 -0.43
C PRO A 157 43.28 -21.43 0.23
N LYS A 158 42.09 -21.46 0.83
CA LYS A 158 41.51 -20.30 1.56
C LYS A 158 42.37 -19.88 2.76
N GLY A 159 42.85 -20.85 3.53
CA GLY A 159 43.76 -20.57 4.65
C GLY A 159 45.05 -19.91 4.23
N ARG A 160 45.66 -20.37 3.11
CA ARG A 160 46.87 -19.75 2.57
C ARG A 160 46.61 -18.31 2.05
N GLN A 161 45.46 -18.08 1.38
CA GLN A 161 45.06 -16.74 0.92
C GLN A 161 44.84 -15.80 2.12
N LEU A 162 44.07 -16.22 3.14
CA LEU A 162 43.84 -15.42 4.33
C LEU A 162 45.14 -15.15 5.09
N ASN A 163 46.00 -16.14 5.24
CA ASN A 163 47.33 -15.97 5.87
C ASN A 163 48.17 -14.90 5.15
N LYS A 164 48.14 -14.89 3.80
CA LYS A 164 48.88 -13.87 3.02
C LYS A 164 48.34 -12.46 3.30
N LEU A 165 47.01 -12.28 3.49
CA LEU A 165 46.44 -10.97 3.84
C LEU A 165 46.82 -10.56 5.25
N VAL A 166 46.88 -11.46 6.18
CA VAL A 166 47.30 -11.20 7.58
C VAL A 166 48.81 -10.92 7.66
N PHE A 167 49.66 -11.78 7.03
CA PHE A 167 51.10 -11.65 7.01
C PHE A 167 51.52 -10.30 6.36
N ASN A 168 50.87 -9.84 5.34
CA ASN A 168 51.14 -8.55 4.68
C ASN A 168 50.53 -7.35 5.45
N ASN A 169 50.10 -7.51 6.67
CA ASN A 169 49.47 -6.47 7.51
C ASN A 169 48.30 -5.75 6.86
N LYS A 170 47.57 -6.43 5.98
CA LYS A 170 46.35 -5.88 5.36
C LYS A 170 45.10 -6.07 6.23
N LEU A 171 45.03 -7.19 6.96
CA LEU A 171 44.05 -7.49 7.97
C LEU A 171 44.70 -8.05 9.23
N ASN A 172 44.05 -7.88 10.38
CA ASN A 172 44.47 -8.48 11.64
C ASN A 172 43.53 -9.62 12.00
N TYR A 173 44.06 -10.82 12.30
CA TYR A 173 43.30 -11.92 12.87
C TYR A 173 43.22 -11.74 14.39
N VAL A 174 42.02 -11.52 14.92
CA VAL A 174 41.78 -11.23 16.34
C VAL A 174 41.07 -12.35 17.10
N GLY A 175 40.73 -13.41 16.42
CA GLY A 175 40.12 -14.59 17.07
C GLY A 175 39.16 -15.39 16.19
N PRO A 176 38.40 -16.32 16.76
CA PRO A 176 38.30 -16.69 18.18
C PRO A 176 39.51 -17.51 18.68
N GLY A 177 39.84 -17.38 19.98
CA GLY A 177 40.91 -18.17 20.64
C GLY A 177 40.49 -19.63 20.97
N PHE A 178 39.23 -20.00 20.74
CA PHE A 178 38.61 -21.28 21.01
C PHE A 178 38.05 -21.97 19.75
N PRO A 179 37.90 -23.30 19.71
CA PRO A 179 37.30 -24.01 18.59
C PRO A 179 35.82 -23.62 18.42
N THR A 180 35.41 -23.43 17.17
CA THR A 180 34.03 -23.04 16.82
C THR A 180 33.25 -24.14 16.12
N PHE A 181 33.91 -25.22 15.67
CA PHE A 181 33.27 -26.36 15.03
C PHE A 181 33.85 -27.67 15.56
N PHE A 182 32.97 -28.64 15.87
CA PHE A 182 33.34 -29.96 16.40
C PHE A 182 32.82 -31.05 15.48
N SER A 183 33.70 -31.63 14.62
CA SER A 183 33.37 -32.78 13.79
C SER A 183 33.43 -34.07 14.55
N HIS A 184 32.79 -35.14 14.04
CA HIS A 184 32.86 -36.47 14.66
C HIS A 184 34.31 -37.07 14.75
N ASN A 185 35.17 -36.63 13.82
CA ASN A 185 36.54 -37.16 13.69
C ASN A 185 37.61 -36.29 14.39
N ASN A 186 37.22 -35.20 15.06
CA ASN A 186 38.15 -34.30 15.72
C ASN A 186 37.70 -33.93 17.15
N ILE A 187 38.36 -34.55 18.16
CA ILE A 187 38.05 -34.37 19.58
C ILE A 187 38.26 -32.91 20.03
N HIS A 188 39.28 -32.24 19.50
CA HIS A 188 39.67 -30.86 19.91
C HIS A 188 38.96 -29.77 19.16
N GLY A 189 38.17 -30.12 18.12
CA GLY A 189 37.45 -29.14 17.27
C GLY A 189 38.35 -28.34 16.33
N THR A 190 37.74 -27.55 15.46
CA THR A 190 38.42 -26.66 14.50
C THR A 190 37.84 -25.22 14.56
N LYS A 191 38.52 -24.26 13.93
CA LYS A 191 38.17 -22.86 13.91
C LYS A 191 37.85 -22.38 12.49
N PRO A 192 36.73 -22.80 11.85
CA PRO A 192 36.35 -22.31 10.54
C PRO A 192 35.84 -20.85 10.57
N ASP A 193 35.31 -20.44 11.72
CA ASP A 193 34.83 -19.11 11.95
C ASP A 193 35.98 -18.19 12.36
N SER A 194 36.07 -17.03 11.77
CA SER A 194 37.15 -16.05 11.92
C SER A 194 36.65 -14.70 12.34
N VAL A 195 37.39 -14.00 13.22
CA VAL A 195 37.19 -12.58 13.55
C VAL A 195 38.40 -11.81 13.04
N LEU A 196 38.13 -10.88 12.13
CA LEU A 196 39.15 -10.09 11.44
C LEU A 196 38.88 -8.60 11.64
N THR A 197 39.94 -7.78 11.69
CA THR A 197 39.83 -6.33 11.70
C THR A 197 40.76 -5.72 10.65
N ASN A 198 40.43 -4.52 10.19
CA ASN A 198 41.39 -3.73 9.39
C ASN A 198 42.33 -2.92 10.27
N ASN A 199 43.37 -2.34 9.67
CA ASN A 199 44.40 -1.56 10.39
C ASN A 199 43.88 -0.23 10.98
N LYS A 200 42.63 0.14 10.67
CA LYS A 200 41.97 1.33 11.25
C LYS A 200 41.16 1.00 12.50
N PHE A 201 41.11 -0.28 12.91
CA PHE A 201 40.35 -0.71 14.08
C PHE A 201 41.13 -0.43 15.36
N TYR A 202 40.62 0.46 16.19
CA TYR A 202 41.28 0.96 17.41
C TYR A 202 40.46 0.73 18.68
N PHE A 203 39.30 0.10 18.59
CA PHE A 203 38.41 -0.15 19.73
C PHE A 203 38.88 -1.33 20.59
N ASN A 204 38.77 -1.18 21.90
CA ASN A 204 38.91 -2.34 22.81
C ASN A 204 37.76 -3.32 22.58
N TYR A 205 38.11 -4.59 22.57
CA TYR A 205 37.15 -5.69 22.35
C TYR A 205 37.42 -6.87 23.29
N HIS A 206 36.32 -7.66 23.51
CA HIS A 206 36.40 -8.93 24.23
C HIS A 206 35.62 -10.00 23.45
N ILE A 207 36.26 -11.17 23.21
CA ILE A 207 35.67 -12.29 22.48
C ILE A 207 35.50 -13.48 23.45
N SER A 208 34.32 -14.05 23.50
CA SER A 208 34.01 -15.20 24.35
C SER A 208 33.08 -16.21 23.63
N PRO A 209 33.07 -17.49 24.01
CA PRO A 209 32.18 -18.46 23.45
C PRO A 209 30.72 -18.21 23.90
N GLY A 210 29.78 -18.39 22.98
CA GLY A 210 28.36 -18.16 23.20
C GLY A 210 27.52 -19.42 23.42
N GLY A 211 28.16 -20.58 23.57
CA GLY A 211 27.48 -21.86 23.58
C GLY A 211 27.17 -22.39 22.17
N MET A 212 26.93 -23.71 22.06
CA MET A 212 26.44 -24.26 20.79
C MET A 212 25.00 -23.83 20.56
N GLY A 213 24.81 -23.10 19.50
CA GLY A 213 23.51 -22.67 19.05
C GLY A 213 22.69 -23.83 18.45
N PRO A 214 21.82 -23.52 17.50
CA PRO A 214 21.01 -24.52 16.79
C PRO A 214 21.82 -25.40 15.80
N SER A 215 23.12 -25.27 15.73
CA SER A 215 24.04 -26.03 14.84
C SER A 215 25.17 -26.65 15.63
N ASP A 216 26.09 -27.33 14.98
CA ASP A 216 27.34 -27.87 15.52
C ASP A 216 28.48 -26.83 15.59
N HIS A 217 28.17 -25.57 15.22
CA HIS A 217 29.05 -24.44 15.46
C HIS A 217 28.79 -23.77 16.82
N MET A 218 29.87 -23.37 17.47
CA MET A 218 29.87 -22.57 18.70
C MET A 218 29.59 -21.10 18.30
N ALA A 219 28.65 -20.48 18.96
CA ALA A 219 28.40 -19.03 18.77
C ALA A 219 29.57 -18.22 19.32
N ILE A 220 29.81 -17.03 18.74
CA ILE A 220 30.82 -16.06 19.18
C ILE A 220 30.11 -14.86 19.77
N HIS A 221 30.47 -14.49 21.01
CA HIS A 221 30.08 -13.23 21.63
C HIS A 221 31.24 -12.26 21.57
N LEU A 222 30.92 -11.06 21.06
CA LEU A 222 31.89 -9.97 20.91
C LEU A 222 31.34 -8.71 21.59
N ILE A 223 32.16 -8.09 22.44
CA ILE A 223 31.85 -6.83 23.08
C ILE A 223 32.88 -5.80 22.61
N ILE A 224 32.43 -4.67 22.08
CA ILE A 224 33.31 -3.58 21.60
C ILE A 224 32.98 -2.30 22.39
N SER A 225 33.99 -1.66 22.94
CA SER A 225 33.87 -0.39 23.69
C SER A 225 33.90 0.80 22.73
N CYS A 226 32.73 1.17 22.14
CA CYS A 226 32.66 2.16 21.05
C CYS A 226 31.55 3.24 21.20
N ASN A 227 30.84 3.31 22.29
CA ASN A 227 29.79 4.29 22.56
C ASN A 227 28.82 4.54 21.34
N PRO A 228 27.99 3.58 20.94
CA PRO A 228 27.12 3.71 19.80
C PRO A 228 26.06 4.81 20.02
N ILE A 229 25.73 5.55 18.95
CA ILE A 229 24.68 6.59 19.00
C ILE A 229 23.32 5.89 18.90
N LEU A 230 22.50 6.13 19.92
CA LEU A 230 21.12 5.65 19.93
C LEU A 230 20.19 6.69 19.29
N LEU A 231 19.36 6.26 18.37
CA LEU A 231 18.23 7.05 17.91
C LEU A 231 17.16 7.06 19.02
N GLU A 232 16.63 8.24 19.34
CA GLU A 232 15.48 8.34 20.22
C GLU A 232 14.33 7.51 19.62
N CYS A 233 13.81 6.55 20.37
CA CYS A 233 12.58 5.87 19.97
C CYS A 233 11.43 6.87 20.11
N PRO A 234 10.76 7.27 19.01
CA PRO A 234 9.68 8.23 19.10
C PRO A 234 8.59 7.65 20.02
N ALA A 235 8.28 8.39 21.07
CA ALA A 235 7.10 8.12 21.90
C ALA A 235 5.87 8.32 21.01
N TYR A 236 4.86 7.47 21.15
CA TYR A 236 3.60 7.59 20.40
C TYR A 236 2.41 7.74 21.33
N GLU A 237 1.45 8.54 20.91
CA GLU A 237 0.19 8.74 21.62
C GLU A 237 -0.67 7.47 21.52
N ASN A 238 -1.08 6.92 22.65
CA ASN A 238 -1.92 5.72 22.70
C ASN A 238 -3.41 6.08 22.70
N TYR A 239 -3.95 6.37 21.54
CA TYR A 239 -5.36 6.76 21.38
C TYR A 239 -6.39 5.71 21.86
N THR A 240 -6.00 4.44 22.00
CA THR A 240 -6.92 3.41 22.51
C THR A 240 -7.17 3.53 24.02
N ASN A 241 -6.27 4.20 24.72
CA ASN A 241 -6.31 4.40 26.17
C ASN A 241 -6.56 5.86 26.54
N THR A 242 -7.09 6.67 25.63
CA THR A 242 -7.51 8.05 25.93
C THR A 242 -8.63 8.04 26.98
N ASN A 243 -8.50 8.83 28.02
CA ASN A 243 -9.56 9.07 29.01
C ASN A 243 -10.53 10.14 28.49
N TRP A 244 -11.65 9.69 27.95
CA TRP A 244 -12.64 10.60 27.35
C TRP A 244 -13.39 11.46 28.37
N GLY A 245 -13.48 11.06 29.65
CA GLY A 245 -14.00 11.89 30.74
C GLY A 245 -13.13 13.12 30.96
N THR A 246 -11.81 12.90 31.19
CA THR A 246 -10.83 13.98 31.32
C THR A 246 -10.77 14.86 30.08
N TYR A 247 -10.95 14.27 28.87
CA TYR A 247 -11.00 15.03 27.63
C TYR A 247 -12.15 16.04 27.62
N LYS A 248 -13.36 15.62 27.99
CA LYS A 248 -14.57 16.47 28.05
C LYS A 248 -14.49 17.54 29.16
N ASP A 249 -13.93 17.19 30.30
CA ASP A 249 -13.81 18.12 31.45
C ASP A 249 -12.97 19.37 31.11
N ASN A 250 -12.00 19.25 30.19
CA ASN A 250 -11.19 20.41 29.77
C ASN A 250 -11.98 21.45 28.93
N PHE A 251 -13.23 21.17 28.56
CA PHE A 251 -14.06 22.10 27.78
C PHE A 251 -15.15 22.78 28.63
N LYS A 252 -15.32 22.42 29.92
CA LYS A 252 -16.44 22.91 30.78
C LYS A 252 -16.52 24.43 30.93
N PHE A 253 -15.35 25.11 30.89
CA PHE A 253 -15.26 26.55 31.13
C PHE A 253 -14.94 27.35 29.84
N ILE A 254 -15.06 26.76 28.70
CA ILE A 254 -14.85 27.48 27.43
C ILE A 254 -16.14 28.18 27.03
N PRO A 255 -16.14 29.53 26.91
CA PRO A 255 -17.34 30.32 26.58
C PRO A 255 -17.81 30.02 25.14
N GLN A 256 -19.07 30.39 24.88
CA GLN A 256 -19.57 30.46 23.52
C GLN A 256 -18.91 31.64 22.81
N ILE A 257 -18.53 31.38 21.52
CA ILE A 257 -17.94 32.40 20.67
C ILE A 257 -19.06 33.21 20.02
N ASN A 258 -18.98 34.54 20.13
CA ASN A 258 -19.84 35.43 19.39
C ASN A 258 -19.00 36.29 18.43
N LEU A 259 -19.18 36.08 17.12
CA LEU A 259 -18.43 36.74 16.05
C LEU A 259 -19.38 37.64 15.19
N GLU A 260 -20.40 38.28 15.80
CA GLU A 260 -21.44 38.94 15.05
C GLU A 260 -21.02 40.21 14.26
N SER A 261 -19.82 40.71 14.41
CA SER A 261 -19.36 41.89 13.67
C SER A 261 -17.89 41.89 13.34
N THR A 262 -17.30 40.69 13.15
CA THR A 262 -15.88 40.50 13.17
C THR A 262 -15.25 40.38 11.78
N PHE A 263 -13.94 40.68 11.72
CA PHE A 263 -13.14 40.62 10.50
C PHE A 263 -12.51 39.24 10.31
N LEU A 264 -11.96 39.00 9.12
CA LEU A 264 -11.25 37.77 8.79
C LEU A 264 -10.10 37.45 9.76
N SER A 265 -9.43 38.48 10.34
CA SER A 265 -8.38 38.33 11.36
C SER A 265 -8.87 37.60 12.59
N ASP A 266 -10.06 37.97 13.09
CA ASP A 266 -10.63 37.43 14.32
C ASP A 266 -11.05 35.97 14.12
N LEU A 267 -11.62 35.65 12.95
CA LEU A 267 -11.91 34.27 12.58
C LEU A 267 -10.64 33.40 12.56
N HIS A 268 -9.50 33.92 12.07
CA HIS A 268 -8.23 33.22 12.14
C HIS A 268 -7.79 32.91 13.56
N GLN A 269 -7.94 33.91 14.45
CA GLN A 269 -7.59 33.76 15.87
C GLN A 269 -8.48 32.71 16.53
N GLU A 270 -9.79 32.72 16.30
CA GLU A 270 -10.74 31.76 16.87
C GLU A 270 -10.50 30.33 16.37
N ILE A 271 -10.16 30.14 15.10
CA ILE A 271 -9.77 28.83 14.56
C ILE A 271 -8.51 28.30 15.27
N ASN A 272 -7.52 29.16 15.52
CA ASN A 272 -6.30 28.76 16.23
C ASN A 272 -6.57 28.42 17.69
N ILE A 273 -7.41 29.22 18.36
CA ILE A 273 -7.86 28.94 19.73
C ILE A 273 -8.58 27.60 19.80
N MET A 274 -9.51 27.33 18.89
CA MET A 274 -10.23 26.04 18.82
C MET A 274 -9.24 24.87 18.65
N TYR A 275 -8.25 24.98 17.76
CA TYR A 275 -7.22 23.95 17.60
C TYR A 275 -6.38 23.76 18.87
N SER A 276 -5.99 24.86 19.52
CA SER A 276 -5.21 24.83 20.76
C SER A 276 -5.97 24.13 21.88
N ASN A 277 -7.24 24.44 22.05
CA ASN A 277 -8.11 23.83 23.06
C ASN A 277 -8.27 22.33 22.84
N ILE A 278 -8.55 21.90 21.62
CA ILE A 278 -8.70 20.47 21.27
C ILE A 278 -7.37 19.72 21.46
N ASN A 279 -6.24 20.31 21.08
CA ASN A 279 -4.93 19.70 21.27
C ASN A 279 -4.55 19.61 22.75
N TYR A 280 -4.80 20.66 23.53
CA TYR A 280 -4.57 20.67 24.96
C TYR A 280 -5.38 19.57 25.67
N ALA A 281 -6.68 19.48 25.42
CA ALA A 281 -7.54 18.43 25.94
C ALA A 281 -7.05 17.03 25.55
N LYS A 282 -6.62 16.85 24.28
CA LYS A 282 -6.04 15.59 23.81
C LYS A 282 -4.75 15.22 24.56
N GLU A 283 -3.84 16.17 24.77
CA GLU A 283 -2.55 15.94 25.42
C GLU A 283 -2.72 15.57 26.89
N LYS A 284 -3.67 16.18 27.58
CA LYS A 284 -4.01 15.86 28.98
C LYS A 284 -4.69 14.49 29.12
N ALA A 285 -5.50 14.10 28.14
CA ALA A 285 -6.32 12.89 28.19
C ALA A 285 -5.65 11.65 27.57
N THR A 286 -4.67 11.82 26.68
CA THR A 286 -4.07 10.72 25.92
C THR A 286 -2.70 10.35 26.46
N PRO A 287 -2.50 9.13 27.00
CA PRO A 287 -1.21 8.72 27.53
C PRO A 287 -0.17 8.54 26.40
N ILE A 288 1.03 9.04 26.63
CA ILE A 288 2.20 8.83 25.79
C ILE A 288 2.86 7.52 26.18
N VAL A 289 2.96 6.58 25.26
CA VAL A 289 3.60 5.28 25.48
C VAL A 289 4.98 5.29 24.86
N LYS A 290 6.00 5.11 25.70
CA LYS A 290 7.36 4.77 25.24
C LYS A 290 7.37 3.30 24.83
N ILE A 291 7.96 2.97 23.68
CA ILE A 291 8.12 1.57 23.22
C ILE A 291 8.99 0.85 24.24
N LYS A 292 8.40 -0.03 25.07
CA LYS A 292 9.16 -0.87 25.98
C LYS A 292 10.08 -1.79 25.17
N ARG A 293 11.35 -1.83 25.58
CA ARG A 293 12.51 -2.41 24.89
C ARG A 293 12.40 -3.88 24.79
N ILE A 294 11.63 -4.70 24.69
CA ILE A 294 11.66 -6.16 24.47
C ILE A 294 10.38 -6.84 24.95
N ARG A 295 9.61 -7.38 24.02
CA ARG A 295 8.76 -8.52 24.31
C ARG A 295 9.59 -9.79 24.04
N THR A 296 10.06 -10.43 25.10
CA THR A 296 10.63 -11.78 25.02
C THR A 296 9.61 -12.73 24.38
N SER A 297 10.05 -13.59 23.46
CA SER A 297 9.20 -14.68 22.99
C SER A 297 8.71 -15.47 24.22
N LYS A 298 7.42 -15.83 24.23
CA LYS A 298 6.86 -16.69 25.29
C LYS A 298 7.43 -18.11 25.10
N CYS A 299 8.60 -18.37 25.69
CA CYS A 299 9.18 -19.70 25.71
C CYS A 299 8.64 -20.48 26.91
N THR A 300 8.39 -21.77 26.72
CA THR A 300 7.97 -22.63 27.80
C THR A 300 9.13 -22.84 28.84
N VAL A 301 8.77 -23.14 30.06
CA VAL A 301 9.77 -23.44 31.12
C VAL A 301 10.68 -24.59 30.69
N LYS A 302 10.10 -25.62 30.03
CA LYS A 302 10.82 -26.78 29.51
C LYS A 302 11.84 -26.39 28.45
N PHE A 303 11.46 -25.52 27.48
CA PHE A 303 12.37 -25.01 26.45
C PHE A 303 13.55 -24.25 27.07
N LYS A 304 13.29 -23.38 28.05
CA LYS A 304 14.34 -22.63 28.76
C LYS A 304 15.29 -23.57 29.51
N ARG A 305 14.77 -24.65 30.15
CA ARG A 305 15.58 -25.67 30.85
C ARG A 305 16.46 -26.42 29.86
N LEU A 306 15.92 -26.91 28.76
CA LEU A 306 16.67 -27.61 27.71
C LEU A 306 17.80 -26.74 27.12
N THR A 307 17.53 -25.42 26.93
CA THR A 307 18.60 -24.53 26.46
C THR A 307 19.75 -24.38 27.46
N LYS A 308 19.44 -24.31 28.77
CA LYS A 308 20.48 -24.29 29.80
C LYS A 308 21.31 -25.60 29.82
N ILE A 309 20.67 -26.74 29.59
CA ILE A 309 21.34 -28.04 29.49
C ILE A 309 22.25 -28.06 28.24
N LEU A 310 21.78 -27.54 27.12
CA LEU A 310 22.59 -27.43 25.91
C LEU A 310 23.82 -26.53 26.14
N ASP A 311 23.65 -25.36 26.78
CA ASP A 311 24.75 -24.46 27.14
C ASP A 311 25.78 -25.15 28.08
N TYR A 312 25.32 -25.88 29.07
CA TYR A 312 26.19 -26.63 29.99
C TYR A 312 27.06 -27.66 29.26
N TYR A 313 26.47 -28.52 28.43
CA TYR A 313 27.24 -29.49 27.66
C TYR A 313 28.11 -28.84 26.58
N SER A 314 27.71 -27.71 26.03
CA SER A 314 28.54 -26.94 25.11
C SER A 314 29.80 -26.38 25.79
N THR A 315 29.68 -25.90 27.04
CA THR A 315 30.82 -25.43 27.82
C THR A 315 31.74 -26.61 28.20
N LYS A 316 31.13 -27.74 28.58
CA LYS A 316 31.89 -28.96 28.91
C LYS A 316 32.66 -29.50 27.71
N LEU A 317 32.11 -29.40 26.50
CA LEU A 317 32.78 -29.74 25.24
C LEU A 317 34.05 -28.91 25.02
N LEU A 318 34.08 -27.63 25.42
CA LEU A 318 35.26 -26.78 25.31
C LEU A 318 36.38 -27.16 26.29
N THR A 319 36.02 -27.66 27.49
CA THR A 319 36.99 -28.00 28.57
C THR A 319 37.50 -29.40 28.48
N THR A 320 36.63 -30.36 28.17
CA THR A 320 36.98 -31.81 28.20
C THR A 320 37.13 -32.43 26.81
N GLY A 321 36.86 -31.66 25.76
CA GLY A 321 36.80 -32.17 24.39
C GLY A 321 35.55 -33.03 24.12
N ARG A 322 35.52 -33.64 22.95
CA ARG A 322 34.39 -34.46 22.49
C ARG A 322 34.46 -35.87 23.04
N THR A 323 33.46 -36.29 23.78
CA THR A 323 33.31 -37.67 24.29
C THR A 323 31.98 -38.27 23.82
N PRO A 324 31.89 -39.64 23.69
CA PRO A 324 30.62 -40.28 23.29
C PRO A 324 29.45 -39.92 24.23
N TYR A 325 29.72 -39.71 25.51
CA TYR A 325 28.72 -39.29 26.50
C TYR A 325 28.20 -37.86 26.23
N ILE A 326 29.11 -36.91 25.98
CA ILE A 326 28.75 -35.52 25.69
C ILE A 326 27.95 -35.47 24.39
N ASP A 327 28.36 -36.19 23.34
CA ASP A 327 27.64 -36.26 22.06
C ASP A 327 26.24 -36.83 22.24
N LYS A 328 26.08 -37.90 22.97
CA LYS A 328 24.78 -38.50 23.30
C LYS A 328 23.89 -37.44 23.97
N LYS A 329 24.38 -36.71 24.98
CA LYS A 329 23.62 -35.71 25.71
C LYS A 329 23.28 -34.47 24.87
N LEU A 330 24.19 -34.02 24.03
CA LEU A 330 23.93 -32.92 23.08
C LEU A 330 22.83 -33.30 22.07
N ASN A 331 22.90 -34.53 21.51
CA ASN A 331 21.91 -35.00 20.52
C ASN A 331 20.52 -35.21 21.16
N GLU A 332 20.47 -35.84 22.36
CA GLU A 332 19.22 -35.97 23.12
C GLU A 332 18.59 -34.61 23.40
N THR A 333 19.40 -33.64 23.85
CA THR A 333 18.92 -32.28 24.17
C THR A 333 18.47 -31.54 22.92
N ARG A 334 19.18 -31.69 21.80
CA ARG A 334 18.78 -31.07 20.51
C ARG A 334 17.45 -31.62 20.00
N ASN A 335 17.27 -32.94 20.03
CA ASN A 335 16.04 -33.60 19.63
C ASN A 335 14.85 -33.12 20.51
N ALA A 336 15.06 -33.09 21.84
CA ALA A 336 14.08 -32.60 22.79
C ALA A 336 13.73 -31.11 22.56
N LEU A 337 14.70 -30.28 22.16
CA LEU A 337 14.46 -28.86 21.77
C LEU A 337 13.64 -28.76 20.49
N VAL A 338 13.87 -29.64 19.49
CA VAL A 338 13.08 -29.70 18.27
C VAL A 338 11.62 -30.04 18.57
N ASP A 339 11.40 -31.07 19.40
CA ASP A 339 10.04 -31.50 19.78
C ASP A 339 9.30 -30.43 20.59
N GLU A 340 9.96 -29.79 21.54
CA GLU A 340 9.38 -28.68 22.31
C GLU A 340 9.12 -27.46 21.43
N GLY A 341 10.02 -27.17 20.48
CA GLY A 341 9.82 -26.11 19.49
C GLY A 341 8.58 -26.33 18.61
N ASN A 342 8.33 -27.58 18.20
CA ASN A 342 7.12 -27.97 17.48
C ASN A 342 5.86 -27.80 18.35
N THR A 343 5.93 -28.19 19.61
CA THR A 343 4.85 -28.00 20.59
C THR A 343 4.56 -26.52 20.81
N MET A 344 5.59 -25.70 21.01
CA MET A 344 5.44 -24.23 21.13
C MET A 344 4.78 -23.62 19.89
N LYS A 345 5.17 -24.11 18.70
CA LYS A 345 4.57 -23.66 17.44
C LYS A 345 3.09 -24.02 17.36
N TYR A 346 2.72 -25.23 17.76
CA TYR A 346 1.34 -25.66 17.85
C TYR A 346 0.53 -24.78 18.82
N LEU A 347 1.01 -24.58 20.04
CA LEU A 347 0.35 -23.74 21.05
C LEU A 347 0.20 -22.28 20.60
N TRP A 348 1.20 -21.73 19.91
CA TRP A 348 1.13 -20.40 19.34
C TRP A 348 0.01 -20.30 18.29
N TRP A 349 -0.09 -21.30 17.39
CA TRP A 349 -1.16 -21.36 16.39
C TRP A 349 -2.53 -21.45 17.05
N GLU A 350 -2.67 -22.29 18.05
CA GLU A 350 -3.91 -22.44 18.82
C GLU A 350 -4.31 -21.10 19.47
N GLU A 351 -3.37 -20.40 20.12
CA GLU A 351 -3.60 -19.07 20.70
C GLU A 351 -4.04 -18.04 19.62
N GLN A 352 -3.43 -18.06 18.41
CA GLN A 352 -3.83 -17.13 17.36
C GLN A 352 -5.24 -17.45 16.81
N LEU A 353 -5.59 -18.71 16.67
CA LEU A 353 -6.92 -19.14 16.24
C LEU A 353 -8.00 -18.75 17.28
N CYS A 354 -7.74 -18.98 18.57
CA CYS A 354 -8.61 -18.54 19.65
C CYS A 354 -8.83 -17.01 19.63
N LYS A 355 -7.77 -16.22 19.37
CA LYS A 355 -7.90 -14.75 19.23
C LYS A 355 -8.78 -14.33 18.05
N VAL A 356 -8.74 -15.06 16.94
CA VAL A 356 -9.64 -14.81 15.80
C VAL A 356 -11.08 -15.14 16.19
N GLU A 357 -11.30 -16.25 16.88
CA GLU A 357 -12.62 -16.68 17.34
C GLU A 357 -13.22 -15.71 18.37
N ALA A 358 -12.44 -15.31 19.37
CA ALA A 358 -12.87 -14.33 20.37
C ALA A 358 -13.20 -12.96 19.75
N ALA A 359 -12.53 -12.59 18.66
CA ALA A 359 -12.79 -11.34 17.94
C ALA A 359 -13.97 -11.44 16.94
N ALA A 360 -14.67 -12.56 16.84
CA ALA A 360 -15.66 -12.81 15.79
C ALA A 360 -16.82 -11.78 15.77
N ASN A 361 -17.19 -11.22 16.92
CA ASN A 361 -18.28 -10.24 17.03
C ASN A 361 -17.81 -8.79 16.75
N ASP A 362 -16.49 -8.51 16.78
CA ASP A 362 -15.93 -7.19 16.48
C ASP A 362 -15.26 -7.22 15.09
N ASN A 363 -15.87 -6.59 14.11
CA ASN A 363 -15.37 -6.55 12.74
C ASN A 363 -13.92 -6.05 12.64
N CYS A 364 -13.58 -4.98 13.36
CA CYS A 364 -12.25 -4.37 13.27
C CYS A 364 -11.19 -5.27 13.90
N LYS A 365 -11.45 -5.82 15.08
CA LYS A 365 -10.53 -6.74 15.78
C LYS A 365 -10.38 -8.04 14.99
N PHE A 366 -11.49 -8.60 14.47
CA PHE A 366 -11.48 -9.81 13.66
C PHE A 366 -10.53 -9.69 12.45
N TRP A 367 -10.73 -8.68 11.60
CA TRP A 367 -9.91 -8.50 10.41
C TRP A 367 -8.46 -8.13 10.74
N ARG A 368 -8.21 -7.43 11.86
CA ARG A 368 -6.85 -7.18 12.35
C ARG A 368 -6.12 -8.48 12.68
N GLN A 369 -6.77 -9.42 13.37
CA GLN A 369 -6.17 -10.71 13.70
C GLN A 369 -5.98 -11.60 12.46
N VAL A 370 -6.96 -11.71 11.58
CA VAL A 370 -6.84 -12.46 10.31
C VAL A 370 -5.69 -11.91 9.45
N ASN A 371 -5.60 -10.59 9.27
CA ASN A 371 -4.52 -9.96 8.50
C ASN A 371 -3.14 -10.16 9.15
N LYS A 372 -3.06 -10.21 10.49
CA LYS A 372 -1.82 -10.50 11.22
C LYS A 372 -1.31 -11.91 10.93
N ILE A 373 -2.21 -12.90 10.92
CA ILE A 373 -1.89 -14.29 10.59
C ILE A 373 -1.48 -14.46 9.12
N GLN A 374 -2.16 -13.78 8.21
CA GLN A 374 -1.88 -13.85 6.77
C GLN A 374 -0.59 -13.13 6.37
N GLY A 375 0.01 -12.33 7.25
CA GLY A 375 1.18 -11.52 6.96
C GLY A 375 0.87 -10.44 5.92
N LYS A 376 0.61 -9.20 6.35
CA LYS A 376 0.59 -8.10 5.37
C LYS A 376 2.01 -7.84 4.90
N PRO A 377 2.23 -7.64 3.58
CA PRO A 377 3.50 -7.11 3.11
C PRO A 377 3.74 -5.76 3.81
N THR A 378 4.95 -5.55 4.29
CA THR A 378 5.37 -4.25 4.82
C THR A 378 5.30 -3.22 3.71
N ASN A 379 4.56 -2.12 3.92
CA ASN A 379 4.53 -0.98 2.98
C ASN A 379 5.81 -0.12 3.12
N GLN A 380 6.97 -0.75 3.20
CA GLN A 380 8.23 -0.02 3.15
C GLN A 380 8.52 0.31 1.68
N ILE A 381 8.84 1.58 1.44
CA ILE A 381 9.30 2.03 0.13
C ILE A 381 10.74 1.54 -0.04
N PRO A 382 11.03 0.69 -1.06
CA PRO A 382 12.38 0.19 -1.31
C PRO A 382 13.30 1.34 -1.75
N ILE A 383 14.51 1.04 -2.15
CA ILE A 383 15.41 2.00 -2.83
C ILE A 383 14.66 2.56 -4.03
N LEU A 384 14.63 3.89 -4.14
CA LEU A 384 14.02 4.55 -5.30
C LEU A 384 15.09 4.90 -6.31
N LYS A 385 14.81 4.65 -7.59
CA LYS A 385 15.68 4.94 -8.73
C LYS A 385 14.98 5.89 -9.68
N SER A 386 15.67 6.93 -10.12
CA SER A 386 15.13 7.89 -11.09
C SER A 386 16.26 8.51 -11.90
N THR A 387 15.99 8.84 -13.15
CA THR A 387 16.91 9.60 -14.00
C THR A 387 16.47 11.07 -13.98
N ILE A 388 17.33 11.98 -13.51
CA ILE A 388 17.07 13.42 -13.49
C ILE A 388 18.24 14.09 -14.25
N ASN A 389 17.92 14.85 -15.28
CA ASN A 389 18.89 15.54 -16.15
C ASN A 389 19.99 14.61 -16.71
N GLY A 390 19.61 13.38 -17.07
CA GLY A 390 20.53 12.36 -17.63
C GLY A 390 21.33 11.57 -16.58
N ASN A 391 21.32 11.96 -15.30
CA ASN A 391 22.02 11.26 -14.23
C ASN A 391 21.08 10.28 -13.51
N GLU A 392 21.54 9.04 -13.30
CA GLU A 392 20.82 8.07 -12.47
C GLU A 392 21.03 8.42 -10.99
N ILE A 393 19.90 8.59 -10.28
CA ILE A 393 19.88 8.88 -8.83
C ILE A 393 19.27 7.68 -8.13
N GLU A 394 19.99 7.11 -7.17
CA GLU A 394 19.50 6.11 -6.24
C GLU A 394 19.30 6.73 -4.85
N ALA A 395 18.08 6.64 -4.32
CA ALA A 395 17.76 7.11 -2.99
C ALA A 395 17.58 5.90 -2.04
N GLU A 396 18.51 5.72 -1.11
CA GLU A 396 18.51 4.60 -0.16
C GLU A 396 17.96 5.01 1.21
N THR A 397 18.43 6.15 1.73
CA THR A 397 18.04 6.65 3.05
C THR A 397 16.64 7.27 3.04
N GLN A 398 16.05 7.48 4.21
CA GLN A 398 14.73 8.12 4.29
C GLN A 398 14.78 9.59 3.82
N GLU A 399 15.85 10.30 4.13
CA GLU A 399 16.10 11.68 3.74
C GLU A 399 16.23 11.81 2.22
N GLU A 400 17.06 10.97 1.60
CA GLU A 400 17.23 10.94 0.13
C GLU A 400 15.92 10.63 -0.57
N LYS A 401 15.15 9.65 -0.06
CA LYS A 401 13.81 9.33 -0.60
C LYS A 401 12.84 10.51 -0.48
N ILE A 402 12.84 11.20 0.66
CA ILE A 402 12.00 12.39 0.86
C ILE A 402 12.42 13.48 -0.13
N LYS A 403 13.72 13.78 -0.25
CA LYS A 403 14.24 14.79 -1.17
C LYS A 403 13.90 14.48 -2.63
N LEU A 404 14.10 13.21 -3.05
CA LEU A 404 13.76 12.76 -4.40
C LEU A 404 12.26 12.87 -4.68
N LEU A 405 11.41 12.41 -3.76
CA LEU A 405 9.96 12.49 -3.91
C LEU A 405 9.45 13.93 -3.88
N THR A 406 10.02 14.79 -3.02
CA THR A 406 9.68 16.23 -2.98
C THR A 406 9.99 16.88 -4.32
N ASN A 407 11.18 16.67 -4.87
CA ASN A 407 11.60 17.25 -6.16
C ASN A 407 10.68 16.76 -7.31
N ILE A 408 10.44 15.47 -7.43
CA ILE A 408 9.61 14.92 -8.49
C ILE A 408 8.17 15.42 -8.40
N TRP A 409 7.58 15.43 -7.20
CA TRP A 409 6.16 15.76 -7.05
C TRP A 409 5.91 17.26 -7.03
N SER A 410 6.83 18.10 -6.54
CA SER A 410 6.73 19.55 -6.71
C SER A 410 6.67 19.94 -8.19
N ASN A 411 7.54 19.34 -9.03
CA ASN A 411 7.53 19.56 -10.49
C ASN A 411 6.24 19.06 -11.18
N ILE A 412 5.66 17.95 -10.69
CA ILE A 412 4.40 17.44 -11.24
C ILE A 412 3.25 18.41 -10.99
N TYR A 413 3.20 19.05 -9.81
CA TYR A 413 2.14 20.03 -9.49
C TYR A 413 2.36 21.40 -10.13
N GLN A 414 3.52 21.65 -10.72
CA GLN A 414 3.76 22.83 -11.56
C GLN A 414 3.32 22.57 -13.00
N ILE A 415 2.98 23.61 -13.73
CA ILE A 415 2.70 23.57 -15.17
C ILE A 415 3.99 23.96 -15.88
N SER A 416 4.63 22.99 -16.56
CA SER A 416 5.87 23.30 -17.28
C SER A 416 5.59 24.23 -18.48
N PRO A 417 6.57 25.08 -18.87
CA PRO A 417 6.44 25.92 -20.07
C PRO A 417 6.15 25.11 -21.33
N GLN A 418 6.77 23.94 -21.47
CA GLN A 418 6.57 23.03 -22.60
C GLN A 418 5.15 22.42 -22.62
N GLU A 419 4.56 22.13 -21.45
CA GLU A 419 3.17 21.69 -21.36
C GLU A 419 2.23 22.84 -21.72
N ASN A 420 2.54 24.08 -21.36
CA ASN A 420 1.74 25.25 -21.65
C ASN A 420 1.66 25.54 -23.16
N MET A 421 2.73 25.34 -23.93
CA MET A 421 2.74 25.53 -25.40
C MET A 421 1.77 24.60 -26.16
N ARG A 422 1.40 23.46 -25.57
CA ARG A 422 0.47 22.49 -26.15
C ARG A 422 -1.00 22.83 -25.96
N PHE A 423 -1.29 23.81 -25.09
CA PHE A 423 -2.64 24.19 -24.72
C PHE A 423 -3.17 25.38 -25.52
N CYS A 424 -4.48 25.54 -25.51
CA CYS A 424 -5.14 26.62 -26.27
C CYS A 424 -5.00 27.96 -25.55
N ASN A 425 -4.07 28.84 -25.97
CA ASN A 425 -3.85 30.15 -25.40
C ASN A 425 -5.10 31.05 -25.47
N ARG A 426 -5.91 30.98 -26.56
CA ARG A 426 -7.17 31.71 -26.70
C ARG A 426 -8.18 31.35 -25.60
N ASN A 427 -8.29 30.07 -25.26
CA ASN A 427 -9.17 29.62 -24.16
C ASN A 427 -8.65 30.05 -22.80
N GLU A 428 -7.35 30.03 -22.58
CA GLU A 428 -6.75 30.55 -21.35
C GLU A 428 -7.02 32.05 -21.16
N ALA A 429 -6.82 32.84 -22.17
CA ALA A 429 -7.16 34.27 -22.16
C ALA A 429 -8.65 34.51 -21.83
N ARG A 430 -9.55 33.75 -22.46
CA ARG A 430 -11.00 33.82 -22.18
C ARG A 430 -11.31 33.46 -20.72
N VAL A 431 -10.71 32.42 -20.19
CA VAL A 431 -10.88 32.01 -18.77
C VAL A 431 -10.41 33.13 -17.86
N LYS A 432 -9.21 33.67 -18.05
CA LYS A 432 -8.66 34.78 -17.25
C LYS A 432 -9.54 36.02 -17.30
N MET A 433 -9.98 36.42 -18.49
CA MET A 433 -10.91 37.57 -18.64
C MET A 433 -12.21 37.37 -17.86
N HIS A 434 -12.80 36.19 -17.93
CA HIS A 434 -14.02 35.86 -17.18
C HIS A 434 -13.80 35.93 -15.67
N LEU A 435 -12.71 35.28 -15.16
CA LEU A 435 -12.38 35.28 -13.74
C LEU A 435 -12.14 36.73 -13.22
N ASN A 436 -11.50 37.59 -14.01
CA ASN A 436 -11.35 39.00 -13.64
C ASN A 436 -12.68 39.71 -13.52
N LYS A 437 -13.66 39.44 -14.42
CA LYS A 437 -15.01 40.03 -14.36
C LYS A 437 -15.82 39.64 -13.13
N ILE A 438 -15.54 38.44 -12.57
CA ILE A 438 -16.25 37.90 -11.40
C ILE A 438 -15.37 37.90 -10.16
N TYR A 439 -14.27 38.66 -10.15
CA TYR A 439 -13.27 38.67 -9.08
C TYR A 439 -13.90 38.79 -7.68
N ASP A 440 -14.81 39.75 -7.49
CA ASP A 440 -15.50 40.00 -6.21
C ASP A 440 -16.42 38.83 -5.79
N LYS A 441 -16.88 38.02 -6.75
CA LYS A 441 -17.72 36.84 -6.48
C LYS A 441 -16.90 35.63 -6.05
N ILE A 442 -15.60 35.54 -6.39
CA ILE A 442 -14.74 34.37 -6.15
C ILE A 442 -13.69 34.62 -5.09
N THR A 443 -13.47 35.86 -4.66
CA THR A 443 -12.54 36.21 -3.58
C THR A 443 -13.23 36.30 -2.22
N PRO A 444 -12.56 35.92 -1.11
CA PRO A 444 -13.14 36.07 0.23
C PRO A 444 -13.48 37.53 0.56
N LYS A 445 -14.57 37.72 1.27
CA LYS A 445 -14.94 39.01 1.85
C LYS A 445 -14.10 39.36 3.08
N TRP A 446 -14.08 40.61 3.47
CA TRP A 446 -13.38 41.08 4.65
C TRP A 446 -14.27 41.07 5.90
N GLN A 447 -15.59 41.20 5.74
CA GLN A 447 -16.57 41.32 6.82
C GLN A 447 -17.61 40.19 6.77
N ILE A 448 -17.96 39.65 7.89
CA ILE A 448 -18.96 38.60 8.05
C ILE A 448 -20.36 39.16 7.88
N ASN A 449 -21.19 38.50 7.07
CA ASN A 449 -22.63 38.77 6.98
C ASN A 449 -23.39 37.44 6.91
N LEU A 450 -23.88 36.97 8.05
CA LEU A 450 -24.54 35.66 8.19
C LEU A 450 -25.90 35.63 7.46
N ASN A 451 -26.56 36.79 7.24
CA ASN A 451 -27.84 36.87 6.54
C ASN A 451 -27.75 36.44 5.06
N GLU A 452 -26.54 36.47 4.47
CA GLU A 452 -26.34 35.94 3.12
C GLU A 452 -26.51 34.42 3.01
N LEU A 453 -26.46 33.72 4.13
CA LEU A 453 -26.61 32.27 4.18
C LEU A 453 -28.08 31.84 4.29
N ASP A 454 -28.97 32.74 4.65
CA ASP A 454 -30.44 32.54 4.78
C ASP A 454 -31.16 32.57 3.42
N ASN A 455 -30.55 31.95 2.38
CA ASN A 455 -31.18 31.81 1.06
C ASN A 455 -32.16 30.64 1.09
N PRO A 456 -33.48 30.86 0.86
CA PRO A 456 -34.52 29.84 0.91
C PRO A 456 -34.30 28.70 -0.09
N ASP A 457 -33.67 28.97 -1.24
CA ASP A 457 -33.49 27.97 -2.31
C ASP A 457 -32.40 26.91 -1.97
N MET A 458 -31.49 27.20 -1.05
CA MET A 458 -30.34 26.29 -0.79
C MET A 458 -30.00 26.02 0.64
N ASN A 459 -30.61 26.65 1.63
CA ASN A 459 -30.32 26.47 3.06
C ASN A 459 -28.79 26.24 3.34
N LEU A 460 -27.97 27.29 3.08
CA LEU A 460 -26.52 27.25 3.25
C LEU A 460 -26.11 27.36 4.71
N LYS A 461 -26.90 27.98 5.55
CA LYS A 461 -26.67 28.10 6.99
C LYS A 461 -26.58 26.72 7.61
N LEU A 462 -25.60 26.53 8.49
CA LEU A 462 -25.35 25.27 9.16
C LEU A 462 -25.95 25.30 10.56
N ASP A 463 -26.47 24.15 10.98
CA ASP A 463 -26.85 23.85 12.35
C ASP A 463 -25.89 22.82 12.98
N ILE A 464 -26.08 22.55 14.27
CA ILE A 464 -25.25 21.59 15.00
C ILE A 464 -25.42 20.15 14.48
N ASP A 465 -26.58 19.81 13.94
CA ASP A 465 -26.88 18.48 13.41
C ASP A 465 -26.13 18.23 12.09
N ASP A 466 -25.93 19.25 11.26
CA ASP A 466 -25.06 19.18 10.10
C ASP A 466 -23.63 18.79 10.49
N ILE A 467 -23.11 19.38 11.58
CA ILE A 467 -21.77 19.05 12.10
C ILE A 467 -21.74 17.64 12.65
N LYS A 468 -22.70 17.23 13.48
CA LYS A 468 -22.80 15.87 14.04
C LYS A 468 -22.90 14.82 12.92
N LEU A 469 -23.71 15.07 11.90
CA LEU A 469 -23.87 14.21 10.74
C LEU A 469 -22.57 14.11 9.90
N ALA A 470 -21.88 15.22 9.71
CA ALA A 470 -20.60 15.26 9.00
C ALA A 470 -19.54 14.45 9.76
N ILE A 471 -19.41 14.64 11.09
CA ILE A 471 -18.50 13.88 11.94
C ILE A 471 -18.82 12.38 11.84
N LYS A 472 -20.09 11.97 11.92
CA LYS A 472 -20.52 10.57 11.81
C LYS A 472 -20.06 9.94 10.48
N ASN A 473 -20.14 10.69 9.38
CA ASN A 473 -19.93 10.18 8.01
C ASN A 473 -18.48 10.26 7.52
N ILE A 474 -17.56 10.97 8.18
CA ILE A 474 -16.13 10.92 7.82
C ILE A 474 -15.49 9.60 8.29
N ARG A 475 -14.46 9.15 7.55
CA ARG A 475 -13.71 7.93 7.88
C ARG A 475 -12.53 8.25 8.78
N ASP A 476 -12.43 7.57 9.93
CA ASP A 476 -11.27 7.67 10.83
C ASP A 476 -10.15 6.70 10.39
N LYS A 477 -9.32 7.13 9.43
CA LYS A 477 -8.18 6.31 9.00
C LYS A 477 -6.85 6.85 9.51
N CYS A 478 -6.39 7.96 8.95
CA CYS A 478 -5.09 8.53 9.26
C CYS A 478 -5.24 10.03 9.53
N PRO A 479 -4.74 10.54 10.65
CA PRO A 479 -4.80 11.97 10.94
C PRO A 479 -3.87 12.74 9.99
N GLY A 480 -4.25 13.99 9.72
CA GLY A 480 -3.43 14.96 8.99
C GLY A 480 -2.36 15.63 9.87
N PRO A 481 -1.89 16.83 9.46
CA PRO A 481 -0.86 17.60 10.19
C PRO A 481 -1.19 17.84 11.67
N SER A 482 -2.45 18.11 12.02
CA SER A 482 -2.89 18.37 13.41
C SER A 482 -2.85 17.14 14.33
N LYS A 483 -2.63 15.92 13.78
CA LYS A 483 -2.71 14.64 14.51
C LYS A 483 -4.07 14.37 15.21
N LEU A 484 -5.08 15.21 15.03
CA LEU A 484 -6.42 15.00 15.57
C LEU A 484 -7.17 13.92 14.75
N ARG A 485 -7.86 13.02 15.44
CA ARG A 485 -8.66 11.94 14.86
C ARG A 485 -10.15 12.26 14.95
N LYS A 486 -10.98 11.56 14.18
CA LYS A 486 -12.44 11.66 14.22
C LYS A 486 -12.98 11.54 15.65
N LYS A 487 -12.48 10.60 16.44
CA LYS A 487 -12.92 10.35 17.83
C LYS A 487 -12.83 11.58 18.73
N HIS A 488 -11.82 12.45 18.55
CA HIS A 488 -11.73 13.71 19.30
C HIS A 488 -12.89 14.66 19.00
N PHE A 489 -13.43 14.63 17.77
CA PHE A 489 -14.59 15.45 17.41
C PHE A 489 -15.93 14.79 17.79
N GLU A 490 -16.00 13.45 17.82
CA GLU A 490 -17.17 12.71 18.33
C GLU A 490 -17.41 12.92 19.83
N GLU A 491 -16.36 13.18 20.60
CA GLU A 491 -16.40 13.37 22.04
C GLU A 491 -16.40 14.86 22.46
N LEU A 492 -16.56 15.79 21.53
CA LEU A 492 -16.72 17.21 21.86
C LEU A 492 -18.08 17.44 22.51
N PRO A 493 -18.16 18.24 23.58
CA PRO A 493 -19.43 18.66 24.18
C PRO A 493 -20.18 19.65 23.28
N ASP A 494 -21.50 19.79 23.50
CA ASP A 494 -22.37 20.56 22.59
C ASP A 494 -22.01 22.06 22.53
N ASN A 495 -21.55 22.70 23.63
CA ASN A 495 -21.07 24.07 23.60
C ASN A 495 -19.92 24.27 22.58
N ILE A 496 -18.99 23.33 22.51
CA ILE A 496 -17.87 23.40 21.55
C ILE A 496 -18.32 23.08 20.12
N LEU A 497 -19.30 22.19 19.96
CA LEU A 497 -19.92 21.95 18.66
C LEU A 497 -20.69 23.17 18.16
N HIS A 498 -21.35 23.93 19.02
CA HIS A 498 -21.96 25.23 18.68
C HIS A 498 -20.90 26.24 18.21
N ASN A 499 -19.77 26.36 18.91
CA ASN A 499 -18.67 27.22 18.50
C ASN A 499 -18.11 26.81 17.13
N LEU A 500 -17.95 25.50 16.89
CA LEU A 500 -17.49 24.98 15.61
C LEU A 500 -18.49 25.27 14.48
N THR A 501 -19.81 25.17 14.75
CA THR A 501 -20.88 25.51 13.82
C THR A 501 -20.82 26.99 13.45
N HIS A 502 -20.66 27.86 14.43
CA HIS A 502 -20.54 29.29 14.23
C HIS A 502 -19.31 29.65 13.38
N ILE A 503 -18.12 29.11 13.71
CA ILE A 503 -16.89 29.27 12.92
C ILE A 503 -17.11 28.85 11.45
N PHE A 504 -17.79 27.74 11.18
CA PHE A 504 -18.03 27.28 9.83
C PHE A 504 -19.04 28.16 9.07
N ASN A 505 -20.05 28.71 9.75
CA ASN A 505 -20.95 29.68 9.17
C ASN A 505 -20.22 30.98 8.80
N CYS A 506 -19.33 31.47 9.65
CA CYS A 506 -18.47 32.59 9.34
C CYS A 506 -17.55 32.31 8.14
N CYS A 507 -16.95 31.11 8.05
CA CYS A 507 -16.17 30.70 6.88
C CYS A 507 -17.01 30.71 5.60
N LEU A 508 -18.25 30.26 5.65
CA LEU A 508 -19.18 30.27 4.50
C LEU A 508 -19.54 31.67 4.07
N SER A 509 -19.93 32.55 5.02
CA SER A 509 -20.28 33.95 4.73
C SER A 509 -19.13 34.73 4.08
N LEU A 510 -17.92 34.60 4.64
CA LEU A 510 -16.70 35.20 4.07
C LEU A 510 -16.29 34.53 2.74
N GLY A 511 -16.70 33.28 2.50
CA GLY A 511 -16.16 32.45 1.43
C GLY A 511 -14.70 32.06 1.67
N TYR A 512 -14.29 31.97 2.92
CA TYR A 512 -12.93 31.71 3.33
C TYR A 512 -12.72 30.24 3.77
N TYR A 513 -11.82 29.54 3.11
CA TYR A 513 -11.40 28.20 3.48
C TYR A 513 -10.06 28.30 4.24
N PRO A 514 -9.99 27.93 5.54
CA PRO A 514 -8.84 28.20 6.40
C PRO A 514 -7.52 27.63 5.88
N LYS A 515 -6.41 28.39 6.02
CA LYS A 515 -5.07 27.97 5.58
C LYS A 515 -4.63 26.65 6.21
N GLN A 516 -4.98 26.43 7.51
CA GLN A 516 -4.68 25.20 8.23
C GLN A 516 -5.33 23.95 7.62
N PHE A 517 -6.44 24.11 6.87
CA PHE A 517 -7.16 23.03 6.18
C PHE A 517 -6.55 22.75 4.79
N LYS A 518 -5.80 23.71 4.22
CA LYS A 518 -5.19 23.63 2.88
C LYS A 518 -3.87 22.88 2.88
N HIS A 519 -3.16 22.81 4.01
CA HIS A 519 -1.89 22.11 4.14
C HIS A 519 -2.07 20.59 4.24
N ALA A 520 -1.27 19.83 3.47
CA ALA A 520 -1.35 18.38 3.38
C ALA A 520 -0.02 17.68 3.66
N HIS A 521 -0.03 16.55 4.37
CA HIS A 521 1.07 15.60 4.34
C HIS A 521 0.84 14.56 3.24
N LEU A 522 1.76 14.44 2.29
CA LEU A 522 1.71 13.47 1.21
C LEU A 522 2.32 12.13 1.63
N ILE A 523 1.54 11.08 1.58
CA ILE A 523 2.00 9.70 1.71
C ILE A 523 1.88 8.97 0.38
N PHE A 524 2.76 8.01 0.13
CA PHE A 524 2.88 7.35 -1.16
C PHE A 524 2.42 5.90 -1.09
N ILE A 525 1.48 5.54 -1.97
CA ILE A 525 0.95 4.18 -2.09
C ILE A 525 1.35 3.61 -3.45
N HIS A 526 2.07 2.49 -3.45
CA HIS A 526 2.52 1.83 -4.67
C HIS A 526 1.35 1.34 -5.53
N LYS A 527 1.42 1.54 -6.84
CA LYS A 527 0.48 1.00 -7.84
C LYS A 527 0.79 -0.48 -8.04
N ASN A 528 -0.20 -1.35 -7.79
CA ASN A 528 -0.01 -2.80 -7.94
C ASN A 528 0.37 -3.17 -9.39
N GLY A 529 1.36 -4.06 -9.53
CA GLY A 529 1.77 -4.58 -10.83
C GLY A 529 2.80 -3.74 -11.58
N THR A 530 3.31 -2.66 -10.97
CA THR A 530 4.36 -1.81 -11.53
C THR A 530 5.68 -1.96 -10.77
N ASP A 531 6.77 -1.43 -11.31
CA ASP A 531 8.06 -1.43 -10.62
C ASP A 531 8.01 -0.57 -9.35
N LYS A 532 8.46 -1.13 -8.21
CA LYS A 532 8.49 -0.48 -6.90
C LYS A 532 9.65 0.50 -6.73
N HIS A 533 10.67 0.41 -7.57
CA HIS A 533 11.84 1.27 -7.52
C HIS A 533 11.59 2.62 -8.21
N ASN A 534 10.64 2.68 -9.14
CA ASN A 534 10.31 3.92 -9.85
C ASN A 534 9.34 4.78 -9.01
N PRO A 535 9.72 6.02 -8.61
CA PRO A 535 8.89 6.92 -7.81
C PRO A 535 7.59 7.36 -8.49
N LEU A 536 7.50 7.34 -9.83
CA LEU A 536 6.29 7.69 -10.58
C LEU A 536 5.20 6.61 -10.48
N ASN A 537 5.56 5.41 -10.04
CA ASN A 537 4.63 4.31 -9.82
C ASN A 537 3.92 4.35 -8.46
N TYR A 538 4.02 5.47 -7.76
CA TYR A 538 3.31 5.72 -6.52
C TYR A 538 2.18 6.72 -6.72
N ARG A 539 1.11 6.59 -5.92
CA ARG A 539 0.04 7.58 -5.83
C ARG A 539 0.26 8.44 -4.60
N PRO A 540 0.32 9.78 -4.74
CA PRO A 540 0.35 10.66 -3.58
C PRO A 540 -1.05 10.72 -2.95
N ILE A 541 -1.14 10.46 -1.66
CA ILE A 541 -2.40 10.63 -0.91
C ILE A 541 -2.23 11.77 0.08
N SER A 542 -3.07 12.78 -0.03
CA SER A 542 -3.08 13.95 0.85
C SER A 542 -3.73 13.61 2.19
N LEU A 543 -2.96 13.64 3.26
CA LEU A 543 -3.47 13.58 4.62
C LEU A 543 -3.80 15.00 5.09
N LEU A 544 -5.07 15.32 5.19
CA LEU A 544 -5.60 16.63 5.57
C LEU A 544 -6.06 16.65 7.02
N ASN A 545 -6.17 17.82 7.61
CA ASN A 545 -6.68 18.04 8.95
C ASN A 545 -8.12 17.53 9.09
N THR A 546 -8.42 16.91 10.24
CA THR A 546 -9.75 16.31 10.48
C THR A 546 -10.85 17.36 10.51
N MET A 547 -10.60 18.55 11.09
CA MET A 547 -11.55 19.66 11.06
C MET A 547 -11.86 20.09 9.62
N GLY A 548 -10.83 20.23 8.76
CA GLY A 548 -11.01 20.50 7.33
C GLY A 548 -11.77 19.39 6.61
N LYS A 549 -11.61 18.11 7.00
CA LYS A 549 -12.41 17.00 6.43
C LYS A 549 -13.89 17.09 6.84
N ILE A 550 -14.19 17.52 8.07
CA ILE A 550 -15.57 17.74 8.53
C ILE A 550 -16.20 18.85 7.69
N PHE A 551 -15.53 19.99 7.60
CA PHE A 551 -16.00 21.12 6.77
C PHE A 551 -16.13 20.77 5.29
N GLY A 552 -15.11 20.11 4.72
CA GLY A 552 -15.16 19.58 3.35
C GLY A 552 -16.30 18.59 3.11
N LYS A 553 -16.71 17.78 4.13
CA LYS A 553 -17.88 16.90 4.03
C LYS A 553 -19.18 17.68 3.95
N ILE A 554 -19.32 18.74 4.73
CA ILE A 554 -20.49 19.63 4.70
C ILE A 554 -20.59 20.31 3.35
N LEU A 555 -19.51 20.94 2.89
CA LEU A 555 -19.46 21.61 1.56
C LEU A 555 -19.79 20.63 0.43
N ASN A 556 -19.25 19.41 0.49
CA ASN A 556 -19.53 18.39 -0.50
C ASN A 556 -21.00 17.94 -0.51
N ASN A 557 -21.65 17.88 0.67
CA ASN A 557 -23.08 17.59 0.75
C ASN A 557 -23.90 18.71 0.10
N LYS A 558 -23.63 19.99 0.44
CA LYS A 558 -24.32 21.16 -0.16
C LYS A 558 -24.10 21.20 -1.69
N LEU A 559 -22.85 20.99 -2.15
CA LEU A 559 -22.53 20.92 -3.58
C LEU A 559 -23.26 19.75 -4.29
N ASN A 560 -23.26 18.56 -3.72
CA ASN A 560 -23.95 17.41 -4.33
C ASN A 560 -25.48 17.62 -4.39
N ASN A 561 -26.08 18.22 -3.36
CA ASN A 561 -27.51 18.56 -3.38
C ASN A 561 -27.80 19.52 -4.55
N PHE A 562 -26.99 20.57 -4.71
CA PHE A 562 -27.10 21.50 -5.85
C PHE A 562 -26.96 20.79 -7.21
N LEU A 563 -25.92 19.94 -7.36
CA LEU A 563 -25.69 19.23 -8.62
C LEU A 563 -26.83 18.25 -8.96
N GLN A 564 -27.46 17.64 -7.94
CA GLN A 564 -28.57 16.70 -8.12
C GLN A 564 -29.89 17.42 -8.42
N SER A 565 -30.24 18.50 -7.69
CA SER A 565 -31.49 19.25 -7.92
C SER A 565 -31.55 19.85 -9.33
N HIS A 566 -30.39 20.21 -9.90
CA HIS A 566 -30.31 20.82 -11.25
C HIS A 566 -29.86 19.81 -12.33
N ASN A 567 -29.76 18.52 -12.02
CA ASN A 567 -29.34 17.49 -12.98
C ASN A 567 -28.05 17.79 -13.76
N ILE A 568 -27.05 18.43 -13.11
CA ILE A 568 -25.87 18.99 -13.79
C ILE A 568 -24.94 17.87 -14.30
N ILE A 569 -24.70 16.79 -13.51
CA ILE A 569 -23.76 15.74 -13.89
C ILE A 569 -24.41 14.78 -14.89
N LYS A 570 -23.79 14.63 -16.06
CA LYS A 570 -24.26 13.74 -17.14
C LYS A 570 -24.50 12.31 -16.67
N ASP A 571 -25.54 11.68 -17.20
CA ASP A 571 -25.90 10.28 -16.86
C ASP A 571 -24.88 9.25 -17.32
N THR A 572 -24.05 9.59 -18.29
CA THR A 572 -22.91 8.77 -18.75
C THR A 572 -21.82 8.58 -17.69
N GLN A 573 -21.79 9.46 -16.65
CA GLN A 573 -20.81 9.38 -15.56
C GLN A 573 -21.31 8.45 -14.44
N HIS A 574 -20.56 7.37 -14.20
CA HIS A 574 -20.82 6.37 -13.15
C HIS A 574 -19.87 6.46 -11.95
N GLY A 575 -18.73 7.17 -12.09
CA GLY A 575 -17.75 7.34 -11.01
C GLY A 575 -18.21 8.35 -9.96
N PHE A 576 -17.95 8.07 -8.69
CA PHE A 576 -18.20 8.96 -7.54
C PHE A 576 -19.64 9.47 -7.38
N ARG A 577 -20.63 8.84 -8.01
CA ARG A 577 -22.05 9.18 -7.89
C ARG A 577 -22.78 8.22 -6.95
N PRO A 578 -23.76 8.70 -6.16
CA PRO A 578 -24.63 7.83 -5.36
C PRO A 578 -25.32 6.79 -6.26
N LYS A 579 -25.56 5.58 -5.73
CA LYS A 579 -26.22 4.45 -6.39
C LYS A 579 -25.56 3.92 -7.68
N ARG A 580 -24.57 4.61 -8.29
CA ARG A 580 -23.82 4.20 -9.49
C ARG A 580 -22.47 3.59 -9.14
N GLY A 581 -21.93 2.75 -10.02
CA GLY A 581 -20.66 2.06 -9.78
C GLY A 581 -20.12 1.34 -11.00
N THR A 582 -18.99 0.63 -10.83
CA THR A 582 -18.36 -0.15 -11.91
C THR A 582 -19.30 -1.19 -12.51
N SER A 583 -20.14 -1.83 -11.67
CA SER A 583 -21.08 -2.85 -12.13
C SER A 583 -22.18 -2.28 -13.03
N SER A 584 -22.73 -1.10 -12.72
CA SER A 584 -23.74 -0.45 -13.56
C SER A 584 -23.13 0.06 -14.88
N LEU A 585 -21.90 0.60 -14.86
CA LEU A 585 -21.19 0.98 -16.09
C LEU A 585 -20.95 -0.24 -16.99
N ILE A 586 -20.43 -1.32 -16.42
CA ILE A 586 -20.18 -2.57 -17.18
C ILE A 586 -21.47 -3.13 -17.76
N ALA A 587 -22.56 -3.15 -16.99
CA ALA A 587 -23.87 -3.61 -17.45
C ALA A 587 -24.36 -2.80 -18.64
N ASN A 588 -24.39 -1.45 -18.51
CA ASN A 588 -24.85 -0.57 -19.57
C ASN A 588 -23.97 -0.63 -20.83
N THR A 589 -22.65 -0.67 -20.66
CA THR A 589 -21.72 -0.80 -21.80
C THR A 589 -21.92 -2.12 -22.53
N TYR A 590 -22.01 -3.21 -21.78
CA TYR A 590 -22.17 -4.54 -22.34
C TYR A 590 -23.50 -4.68 -23.10
N GLU A 591 -24.59 -4.25 -22.51
CA GLU A 591 -25.95 -4.32 -23.09
C GLU A 591 -26.01 -3.59 -24.44
N ARG A 592 -25.48 -2.37 -24.49
CA ARG A 592 -25.46 -1.57 -25.73
C ARG A 592 -24.59 -2.21 -26.82
N ILE A 593 -23.38 -2.71 -26.45
CA ILE A 593 -22.51 -3.42 -27.40
C ILE A 593 -23.20 -4.68 -27.93
N SER A 594 -23.88 -5.44 -27.06
CA SER A 594 -24.58 -6.67 -27.46
C SER A 594 -25.66 -6.42 -28.49
N ARG A 595 -26.48 -5.37 -28.28
CA ARG A 595 -27.54 -5.00 -29.22
C ARG A 595 -27.01 -4.61 -30.60
N GLU A 596 -25.96 -3.80 -30.64
CA GLU A 596 -25.34 -3.36 -31.91
C GLU A 596 -24.61 -4.52 -32.62
N LYS A 597 -24.16 -5.54 -31.88
CA LYS A 597 -23.45 -6.71 -32.41
C LYS A 597 -24.37 -7.68 -33.14
N ASP A 598 -25.65 -7.76 -32.79
CA ASP A 598 -26.62 -8.67 -33.40
C ASP A 598 -26.91 -8.31 -34.88
N ASP A 599 -26.65 -7.04 -35.26
CA ASP A 599 -26.71 -6.59 -36.66
C ASP A 599 -25.37 -6.89 -37.38
N LYS A 600 -25.34 -7.93 -38.23
CA LYS A 600 -24.16 -8.32 -39.03
C LYS A 600 -23.61 -7.22 -39.95
N LYS A 601 -24.40 -6.15 -40.17
CA LYS A 601 -24.05 -5.00 -41.00
C LYS A 601 -23.43 -3.85 -40.20
N THR A 602 -23.02 -4.08 -38.96
CA THR A 602 -22.42 -3.06 -38.10
C THR A 602 -20.92 -3.30 -37.86
N LEU A 603 -20.17 -2.20 -37.82
CA LEU A 603 -18.78 -2.16 -37.39
C LEU A 603 -18.72 -1.46 -36.03
N ILE A 604 -18.10 -2.08 -35.04
CA ILE A 604 -18.05 -1.58 -33.67
C ILE A 604 -16.61 -1.50 -33.19
N THR A 605 -16.18 -0.30 -32.80
CA THR A 605 -14.89 -0.07 -32.15
C THR A 605 -15.11 0.46 -30.72
N VAL A 606 -14.48 -0.16 -29.75
CA VAL A 606 -14.41 0.31 -28.37
C VAL A 606 -13.06 0.98 -28.16
N VAL A 607 -13.09 2.28 -27.82
CA VAL A 607 -11.92 3.08 -27.52
C VAL A 607 -11.84 3.26 -26.00
N LEU A 608 -10.72 2.87 -25.38
CA LEU A 608 -10.45 3.02 -23.96
C LEU A 608 -9.41 4.12 -23.78
N ARG A 609 -9.75 5.11 -22.95
CA ARG A 609 -8.91 6.27 -22.66
C ARG A 609 -8.83 6.50 -21.16
N ASP A 610 -7.64 6.80 -20.66
CA ASP A 610 -7.35 7.11 -19.25
C ASP A 610 -6.66 8.47 -19.17
N ILE A 611 -7.04 9.30 -18.21
CA ILE A 611 -6.41 10.62 -18.00
C ILE A 611 -5.15 10.45 -17.16
N SER A 612 -4.04 11.03 -17.62
CA SER A 612 -2.77 11.00 -16.90
C SER A 612 -2.81 11.90 -15.67
N LYS A 613 -2.56 11.32 -14.47
CA LYS A 613 -2.51 12.07 -13.20
C LYS A 613 -3.74 12.99 -13.01
N ALA A 614 -4.94 12.44 -13.24
CA ALA A 614 -6.20 13.15 -13.34
C ALA A 614 -6.44 14.15 -12.21
N PHE A 615 -6.25 13.74 -10.95
CA PHE A 615 -6.43 14.61 -9.79
C PHE A 615 -5.29 15.63 -9.62
N ASP A 616 -4.05 15.26 -9.98
CA ASP A 616 -2.85 16.06 -9.71
C ASP A 616 -2.66 17.19 -10.75
N LYS A 617 -3.28 17.06 -11.92
CA LYS A 617 -3.12 17.98 -13.06
C LYS A 617 -4.37 18.80 -13.40
N VAL A 618 -5.37 18.83 -12.53
CA VAL A 618 -6.56 19.71 -12.74
C VAL A 618 -6.11 21.17 -12.78
N HIS A 619 -6.44 21.89 -13.87
CA HIS A 619 -6.17 23.32 -13.98
C HIS A 619 -7.19 24.12 -13.16
N LYS A 620 -6.71 24.80 -12.10
CA LYS A 620 -7.57 25.45 -11.10
C LYS A 620 -8.46 26.54 -11.70
N ASP A 621 -7.91 27.42 -12.51
CA ASP A 621 -8.67 28.52 -13.13
C ASP A 621 -9.77 27.99 -14.05
N SER A 622 -9.47 26.92 -14.83
CA SER A 622 -10.50 26.28 -15.67
C SER A 622 -11.61 25.66 -14.83
N LEU A 623 -11.28 25.09 -13.68
CA LEU A 623 -12.29 24.54 -12.78
C LEU A 623 -13.13 25.63 -12.12
N ILE A 624 -12.52 26.73 -11.65
CA ILE A 624 -13.25 27.90 -11.11
C ILE A 624 -14.15 28.50 -12.18
N TYR A 625 -13.66 28.64 -13.42
CA TYR A 625 -14.47 29.08 -14.56
C TYR A 625 -15.70 28.17 -14.75
N LYS A 626 -15.52 26.84 -14.78
CA LYS A 626 -16.64 25.90 -14.92
C LYS A 626 -17.63 25.98 -13.76
N LEU A 627 -17.13 26.11 -12.51
CA LEU A 627 -17.96 26.30 -11.32
C LEU A 627 -18.83 27.58 -11.44
N SER A 628 -18.24 28.68 -11.91
CA SER A 628 -18.97 29.95 -12.09
C SER A 628 -20.08 29.88 -13.15
N MET A 629 -19.92 29.02 -14.16
CA MET A 629 -20.91 28.81 -15.22
C MET A 629 -22.10 27.93 -14.78
N LEU A 630 -22.07 27.35 -13.58
CA LEU A 630 -23.15 26.51 -13.04
C LEU A 630 -24.27 27.34 -12.37
N ASN A 631 -24.12 28.65 -12.28
CA ASN A 631 -25.07 29.55 -11.61
C ASN A 631 -25.37 29.16 -10.16
N MET A 632 -24.35 28.61 -9.46
CA MET A 632 -24.50 28.26 -8.04
C MET A 632 -24.53 29.51 -7.15
N PRO A 633 -25.04 29.41 -5.90
CA PRO A 633 -25.01 30.52 -4.95
C PRO A 633 -23.60 31.07 -4.73
N VAL A 634 -23.50 32.41 -4.69
CA VAL A 634 -22.22 33.09 -4.61
C VAL A 634 -21.37 32.68 -3.39
N PRO A 635 -21.92 32.52 -2.17
CA PRO A 635 -21.13 32.06 -1.04
C PRO A 635 -20.49 30.68 -1.30
N LEU A 636 -21.23 29.73 -1.92
CA LEU A 636 -20.71 28.40 -2.27
C LEU A 636 -19.63 28.48 -3.35
N LEU A 637 -19.82 29.28 -4.40
CA LEU A 637 -18.81 29.50 -5.44
C LEU A 637 -17.52 30.09 -4.83
N ARG A 638 -17.67 31.11 -3.98
CA ARG A 638 -16.57 31.81 -3.33
C ARG A 638 -15.71 30.87 -2.49
N ILE A 639 -16.33 30.08 -1.62
CA ILE A 639 -15.59 29.16 -0.75
C ILE A 639 -14.93 28.02 -1.54
N LEU A 640 -15.57 27.48 -2.59
CA LEU A 640 -14.97 26.47 -3.45
C LEU A 640 -13.79 27.02 -4.25
N SER A 641 -13.87 28.28 -4.70
CA SER A 641 -12.75 28.97 -5.36
C SER A 641 -11.57 29.12 -4.40
N ASN A 642 -11.83 29.58 -3.18
CA ASN A 642 -10.80 29.73 -2.16
C ASN A 642 -10.22 28.38 -1.68
N PHE A 643 -11.02 27.30 -1.65
CA PHE A 643 -10.56 25.94 -1.38
C PHE A 643 -9.45 25.49 -2.35
N LEU A 644 -9.52 25.89 -3.62
CA LEU A 644 -8.56 25.50 -4.66
C LEU A 644 -7.23 26.27 -4.59
N GLN A 645 -7.22 27.48 -4.04
CA GLN A 645 -6.07 28.40 -4.03
C GLN A 645 -5.15 28.16 -2.82
N ASP A 646 -3.90 28.63 -2.90
CA ASP A 646 -2.90 28.70 -1.82
C ASP A 646 -2.71 27.38 -1.04
N ARG A 647 -2.69 26.28 -1.75
CA ARG A 647 -2.50 24.96 -1.13
C ARG A 647 -1.03 24.58 -1.09
N THR A 648 -0.63 23.98 0.04
CA THR A 648 0.74 23.51 0.27
C THR A 648 0.78 22.04 0.65
N ALA A 649 1.92 21.41 0.42
CA ALA A 649 2.13 20.01 0.79
C ALA A 649 3.55 19.75 1.28
N GLN A 650 3.71 18.71 2.11
CA GLN A 650 5.00 18.16 2.54
C GLN A 650 5.01 16.64 2.35
N VAL A 651 6.11 16.11 1.82
CA VAL A 651 6.32 14.65 1.74
C VAL A 651 6.52 14.07 3.13
N LYS A 652 5.78 13.01 3.48
CA LYS A 652 5.88 12.32 4.76
C LYS A 652 6.28 10.86 4.58
N LEU A 653 7.44 10.49 5.12
CA LEU A 653 7.86 9.09 5.25
C LEU A 653 8.10 8.76 6.73
N HIS A 654 7.28 7.85 7.26
CA HIS A 654 7.28 7.49 8.69
C HIS A 654 7.04 8.73 9.59
N SER A 655 8.03 9.11 10.39
CA SER A 655 7.98 10.30 11.27
C SER A 655 8.62 11.55 10.67
N LYS A 656 9.35 11.41 9.56
CA LYS A 656 10.09 12.52 8.92
C LYS A 656 9.24 13.22 7.87
N LEU A 657 9.40 14.56 7.82
CA LEU A 657 8.77 15.46 6.86
C LEU A 657 9.84 16.08 5.96
N GLY A 658 9.49 16.25 4.69
CA GLY A 658 10.27 17.02 3.73
C GLY A 658 9.99 18.51 3.78
N GLU A 659 10.57 19.25 2.85
CA GLU A 659 10.29 20.68 2.67
C GLU A 659 8.85 20.88 2.17
N ALA A 660 8.23 22.00 2.57
CA ALA A 660 6.91 22.39 2.09
C ALA A 660 7.03 22.98 0.67
N PHE A 661 6.08 22.63 -0.20
CA PHE A 661 5.99 23.18 -1.54
C PHE A 661 4.53 23.50 -1.90
N GLU A 662 4.35 24.40 -2.84
CA GLU A 662 3.04 24.84 -3.29
C GLU A 662 2.45 23.89 -4.35
N LEU A 663 1.14 23.72 -4.29
CA LEU A 663 0.36 22.95 -5.25
C LEU A 663 -0.29 23.93 -6.25
N MET A 664 0.39 24.24 -7.35
CA MET A 664 -0.10 25.18 -8.37
C MET A 664 -1.24 24.60 -9.19
N SER A 665 -1.27 23.28 -9.40
CA SER A 665 -2.32 22.56 -10.09
C SER A 665 -2.89 21.44 -9.21
N GLY A 666 -3.99 20.84 -9.66
CA GLY A 666 -4.60 19.67 -9.04
C GLY A 666 -5.60 19.95 -7.94
N VAL A 667 -6.35 18.90 -7.63
CA VAL A 667 -7.21 18.78 -6.44
C VAL A 667 -6.64 17.71 -5.52
N PRO A 668 -6.63 17.88 -4.17
CA PRO A 668 -5.92 17.00 -3.26
C PRO A 668 -6.51 15.58 -3.28
N GLN A 669 -5.71 14.60 -3.71
CA GLN A 669 -6.11 13.20 -3.74
C GLN A 669 -6.28 12.66 -2.30
N GLY A 670 -7.53 12.49 -1.86
CA GLY A 670 -7.88 12.08 -0.48
C GLY A 670 -8.77 13.09 0.25
N ASP A 671 -9.04 14.25 -0.34
CA ASP A 671 -10.10 15.16 0.12
C ASP A 671 -11.49 14.65 -0.33
N ILE A 672 -12.51 15.03 0.43
CA ILE A 672 -13.90 14.62 0.17
C ILE A 672 -14.51 15.39 -1.00
N LEU A 673 -14.12 16.66 -1.20
CA LEU A 673 -14.57 17.52 -2.29
C LEU A 673 -13.94 17.16 -3.65
N SER A 674 -12.69 16.67 -3.64
CA SER A 674 -11.91 16.48 -4.87
C SER A 674 -12.57 15.61 -5.93
N PRO A 675 -13.23 14.46 -5.59
CA PRO A 675 -13.94 13.68 -6.58
C PRO A 675 -15.06 14.45 -7.28
N THR A 676 -15.88 15.16 -6.52
CA THR A 676 -17.01 15.95 -7.08
C THR A 676 -16.50 17.08 -7.97
N LEU A 677 -15.46 17.80 -7.55
CA LEU A 677 -14.81 18.85 -8.34
C LEU A 677 -14.19 18.31 -9.63
N PHE A 678 -13.60 17.13 -9.58
CA PHE A 678 -13.07 16.46 -10.77
C PHE A 678 -14.20 16.09 -11.75
N LEU A 679 -15.36 15.59 -11.26
CA LEU A 679 -16.51 15.32 -12.13
C LEU A 679 -17.01 16.59 -12.84
N ILE A 680 -17.04 17.73 -12.15
CA ILE A 680 -17.41 19.02 -12.77
C ILE A 680 -16.38 19.39 -13.85
N MET A 681 -15.09 19.19 -13.61
CA MET A 681 -14.03 19.50 -14.57
C MET A 681 -14.20 18.77 -15.90
N ILE A 682 -14.66 17.51 -15.85
CA ILE A 682 -14.82 16.67 -17.06
C ILE A 682 -16.26 16.57 -17.57
N ASN A 683 -17.23 17.25 -16.95
CA ASN A 683 -18.65 17.07 -17.25
C ASN A 683 -19.03 17.45 -18.68
N ASP A 684 -18.35 18.44 -19.28
CA ASP A 684 -18.54 18.88 -20.66
C ASP A 684 -17.66 18.11 -21.68
N PHE A 685 -17.15 16.92 -21.30
CA PHE A 685 -16.45 16.05 -22.24
C PHE A 685 -17.35 15.75 -23.44
N PRO A 686 -16.81 15.81 -24.69
CA PRO A 686 -17.59 15.69 -25.91
C PRO A 686 -18.44 14.43 -25.95
N ASP A 687 -19.73 14.62 -26.23
CA ASP A 687 -20.66 13.51 -26.44
C ASP A 687 -20.54 13.02 -27.89
N PRO A 688 -20.41 11.70 -28.15
CA PRO A 688 -20.26 11.17 -29.49
C PRO A 688 -21.52 11.27 -30.37
N HIS A 689 -22.66 11.80 -29.88
CA HIS A 689 -23.87 11.99 -30.66
C HIS A 689 -23.81 13.14 -31.71
N TRP A 690 -22.67 13.82 -31.82
CA TRP A 690 -22.49 14.88 -32.81
C TRP A 690 -22.46 14.31 -34.25
N GLY A 691 -23.32 14.76 -35.10
CA GLY A 691 -23.51 14.30 -36.48
C GLY A 691 -24.70 13.35 -36.70
N GLY A 692 -25.61 13.24 -35.72
CA GLY A 692 -26.89 12.52 -35.87
C GLY A 692 -26.79 10.98 -35.62
N ASN A 693 -25.61 10.42 -35.38
CA ASN A 693 -25.50 9.00 -35.09
C ASN A 693 -25.76 8.68 -33.61
N LYS A 694 -27.04 8.53 -33.27
CA LYS A 694 -27.48 8.17 -31.89
C LYS A 694 -26.93 6.79 -31.37
N ARG A 695 -26.24 6.01 -32.18
CA ARG A 695 -25.67 4.71 -31.82
C ARG A 695 -24.31 4.84 -31.12
N ASN A 696 -23.55 5.90 -31.41
CA ASN A 696 -22.32 6.18 -30.70
C ASN A 696 -22.63 6.54 -29.26
N PHE A 697 -21.82 6.07 -28.31
CA PHE A 697 -22.00 6.44 -26.92
C PHE A 697 -20.69 6.44 -26.15
N ILE A 698 -20.68 7.16 -25.03
CA ILE A 698 -19.57 7.18 -24.08
C ILE A 698 -20.07 6.80 -22.70
N MET A 699 -19.26 6.04 -21.97
CA MET A 699 -19.44 5.75 -20.56
C MET A 699 -18.20 6.19 -19.80
N GLN A 700 -18.39 6.83 -18.67
CA GLN A 700 -17.34 7.45 -17.89
C GLN A 700 -17.32 6.88 -16.47
N TYR A 701 -16.14 6.55 -15.98
CA TYR A 701 -15.92 6.22 -14.57
C TYR A 701 -14.76 7.07 -14.05
N ALA A 702 -15.07 8.28 -13.58
CA ALA A 702 -14.07 9.27 -13.22
C ALA A 702 -13.12 9.57 -14.39
N ASP A 703 -11.85 9.19 -14.27
CA ASP A 703 -10.79 9.38 -15.26
C ASP A 703 -10.74 8.30 -16.37
N ASP A 704 -11.47 7.20 -16.20
CA ASP A 704 -11.58 6.13 -17.22
C ASP A 704 -12.74 6.42 -18.18
N PHE A 705 -12.46 6.56 -19.47
CA PHE A 705 -13.45 6.76 -20.52
C PHE A 705 -13.54 5.53 -21.43
N THR A 706 -14.75 5.08 -21.66
CA THR A 706 -15.08 4.01 -22.61
C THR A 706 -16.01 4.55 -23.67
N GLN A 707 -15.50 4.73 -24.87
CA GLN A 707 -16.28 5.20 -26.01
C GLN A 707 -16.54 4.04 -26.95
N VAL A 708 -17.79 3.90 -27.39
CA VAL A 708 -18.21 2.90 -28.38
C VAL A 708 -18.66 3.64 -29.62
N ILE A 709 -17.99 3.36 -30.75
CA ILE A 709 -18.24 3.97 -32.05
C ILE A 709 -18.81 2.89 -32.95
N VAL A 710 -19.98 3.14 -33.49
CA VAL A 710 -20.78 2.21 -34.29
C VAL A 710 -21.01 2.80 -35.68
N THR A 711 -20.65 2.06 -36.70
CA THR A 711 -20.95 2.42 -38.11
C THR A 711 -21.81 1.35 -38.73
N LYS A 712 -23.01 1.69 -39.15
CA LYS A 712 -23.88 0.83 -39.94
C LYS A 712 -23.52 0.91 -41.42
N CYS A 713 -23.51 -0.22 -42.12
CA CYS A 713 -23.20 -0.31 -43.54
C CYS A 713 -24.15 -1.32 -44.22
N ASP A 714 -24.43 -1.12 -45.48
CA ASP A 714 -25.27 -2.07 -46.25
C ASP A 714 -24.52 -3.38 -46.50
N LYS A 715 -23.19 -3.29 -46.67
CA LYS A 715 -22.31 -4.44 -46.85
C LYS A 715 -20.95 -4.13 -46.22
N VAL A 716 -20.37 -5.11 -45.54
CA VAL A 716 -19.04 -4.97 -44.94
C VAL A 716 -17.98 -5.23 -46.00
N ASN A 717 -17.43 -4.16 -46.55
CA ASN A 717 -16.37 -4.15 -47.57
C ASN A 717 -15.22 -3.21 -47.14
N ASP A 718 -14.20 -3.02 -47.96
CA ASP A 718 -13.06 -2.17 -47.60
C ASP A 718 -13.42 -0.70 -47.56
N HIS A 719 -14.41 -0.25 -48.34
CA HIS A 719 -14.93 1.12 -48.29
C HIS A 719 -15.62 1.39 -46.96
N SER A 720 -16.53 0.52 -46.49
CA SER A 720 -17.19 0.67 -45.18
C SER A 720 -16.20 0.60 -44.01
N ARG A 721 -15.15 -0.21 -44.12
CA ARG A 721 -14.07 -0.25 -43.12
C ARG A 721 -13.25 1.04 -43.09
N SER A 722 -12.96 1.63 -44.28
CA SER A 722 -12.26 2.93 -44.38
C SER A 722 -13.10 4.04 -43.76
N LEU A 723 -14.41 4.11 -44.07
CA LEU A 723 -15.34 5.07 -43.52
C LEU A 723 -15.42 4.92 -41.96
N HIS A 724 -15.49 3.70 -41.46
CA HIS A 724 -15.52 3.46 -40.02
C HIS A 724 -14.23 3.94 -39.34
N ARG A 725 -13.06 3.72 -39.95
CA ARG A 725 -11.79 4.24 -39.43
C ARG A 725 -11.76 5.75 -39.37
N GLU A 726 -12.25 6.41 -40.41
CA GLU A 726 -12.33 7.87 -40.42
C GLU A 726 -13.30 8.39 -39.34
N ASN A 727 -14.46 7.76 -39.14
CA ASN A 727 -15.36 8.06 -38.03
C ASN A 727 -14.70 7.95 -36.65
N VAL A 728 -13.92 6.87 -36.42
CA VAL A 728 -13.13 6.68 -35.18
C VAL A 728 -12.12 7.81 -35.01
N LYS A 729 -11.39 8.17 -36.08
CA LYS A 729 -10.39 9.24 -36.08
C LYS A 729 -11.04 10.60 -35.73
N GLN A 730 -12.16 10.94 -36.35
CA GLN A 730 -12.87 12.18 -36.10
C GLN A 730 -13.36 12.29 -34.66
N GLU A 731 -13.89 11.21 -34.09
CA GLU A 731 -14.30 11.19 -32.69
C GLU A 731 -13.12 11.39 -31.72
N ILE A 732 -11.96 10.83 -32.02
CA ILE A 732 -10.76 11.03 -31.22
C ILE A 732 -10.23 12.46 -31.34
N LEU A 733 -10.28 13.08 -32.53
CA LEU A 733 -9.89 14.47 -32.75
C LEU A 733 -10.73 15.44 -31.90
N LYS A 734 -12.06 15.26 -31.84
CA LYS A 734 -12.95 16.05 -31.00
C LYS A 734 -12.52 16.02 -29.52
N GLN A 735 -12.14 14.85 -29.03
CA GLN A 735 -11.66 14.68 -27.66
C GLN A 735 -10.30 15.33 -27.43
N ASN A 736 -9.40 15.26 -28.40
CA ASN A 736 -8.09 15.92 -28.30
C ASN A 736 -8.24 17.46 -28.27
N ILE A 737 -9.22 18.02 -28.98
CA ILE A 737 -9.57 19.46 -28.89
C ILE A 737 -10.03 19.80 -27.48
N PHE A 738 -10.89 18.99 -26.87
CA PHE A 738 -11.34 19.17 -25.49
C PHE A 738 -10.16 19.15 -24.50
N GLU A 739 -9.24 18.20 -24.66
CA GLU A 739 -8.06 18.09 -23.81
C GLU A 739 -7.17 19.33 -23.90
N ARG A 740 -6.91 19.83 -25.12
CA ARG A 740 -6.14 21.06 -25.34
C ARG A 740 -6.84 22.28 -24.74
N LYS A 741 -8.16 22.34 -24.85
CA LYS A 741 -8.98 23.44 -24.31
C LYS A 741 -8.88 23.53 -22.78
N TRP A 742 -8.92 22.41 -22.08
CA TRP A 742 -9.01 22.34 -20.62
C TRP A 742 -7.74 21.92 -19.90
N LYS A 743 -6.62 21.86 -20.61
CA LYS A 743 -5.29 21.46 -20.08
C LYS A 743 -5.31 20.05 -19.46
N ILE A 744 -6.04 19.13 -20.09
CA ILE A 744 -6.11 17.72 -19.71
C ILE A 744 -5.17 16.92 -20.63
N LYS A 745 -4.57 15.83 -20.14
CA LYS A 745 -3.68 14.97 -20.92
C LYS A 745 -4.06 13.51 -20.80
N THR A 746 -4.30 12.87 -21.95
CA THR A 746 -4.48 11.40 -22.03
C THR A 746 -3.17 10.67 -21.69
N ASN A 747 -3.30 9.53 -21.04
CA ASN A 747 -2.20 8.58 -20.86
C ASN A 747 -2.07 7.72 -22.13
N VAL A 748 -1.10 8.05 -22.97
CA VAL A 748 -0.89 7.38 -24.27
C VAL A 748 -0.65 5.88 -24.12
N ASP A 749 0.11 5.44 -23.11
CA ASP A 749 0.41 4.02 -22.87
C ASP A 749 -0.83 3.17 -22.60
N LYS A 750 -1.89 3.79 -22.09
CA LYS A 750 -3.15 3.13 -21.79
C LYS A 750 -4.24 3.35 -22.85
N PHE A 751 -3.95 4.18 -23.84
CA PHE A 751 -4.89 4.47 -24.89
C PHE A 751 -4.94 3.31 -25.87
N LYS A 752 -6.04 2.55 -25.89
CA LYS A 752 -6.20 1.31 -26.66
C LYS A 752 -7.54 1.26 -27.35
N MET A 753 -7.60 0.58 -28.49
CA MET A 753 -8.85 0.30 -29.17
C MET A 753 -9.05 -1.19 -29.42
N ILE A 754 -10.29 -1.63 -29.32
CA ILE A 754 -10.73 -2.99 -29.68
C ILE A 754 -11.83 -2.90 -30.72
N MET A 755 -11.71 -3.66 -31.78
CA MET A 755 -12.76 -3.90 -32.74
C MET A 755 -13.52 -5.20 -32.42
N ILE A 756 -14.84 -5.14 -32.29
CA ILE A 756 -15.65 -6.26 -31.79
C ILE A 756 -16.19 -7.13 -32.91
N VAL A 757 -16.52 -6.58 -34.08
CA VAL A 757 -17.06 -7.27 -35.23
C VAL A 757 -16.27 -6.92 -36.48
N ASN A 758 -15.99 -7.95 -37.34
CA ASN A 758 -15.35 -7.82 -38.65
C ASN A 758 -14.03 -7.04 -38.70
N ARG A 759 -12.94 -7.76 -38.67
CA ARG A 759 -11.56 -7.30 -38.48
C ARG A 759 -10.95 -6.49 -39.65
N PRO A 760 -10.38 -5.31 -39.40
CA PRO A 760 -8.98 -5.07 -39.75
C PRO A 760 -8.13 -4.75 -38.49
N LYS A 761 -6.90 -5.23 -38.49
CA LYS A 761 -5.92 -5.08 -37.39
C LYS A 761 -4.98 -3.89 -37.67
N GLN A 762 -5.49 -2.73 -37.97
CA GLN A 762 -4.63 -1.58 -38.27
C GLN A 762 -4.69 -0.54 -37.17
N ASN A 763 -3.51 -0.09 -36.69
CA ASN A 763 -3.38 1.03 -35.79
C ASN A 763 -3.92 2.31 -36.47
N ILE A 764 -4.40 3.25 -35.67
CA ILE A 764 -4.89 4.54 -36.15
C ILE A 764 -3.94 5.63 -35.62
N ASN A 765 -3.43 6.47 -36.54
CA ASN A 765 -2.64 7.64 -36.20
C ASN A 765 -3.52 8.88 -36.14
N VAL A 766 -3.49 9.59 -35.01
CA VAL A 766 -4.23 10.84 -34.80
C VAL A 766 -3.33 11.81 -34.02
N ASP A 767 -3.10 13.02 -34.56
CA ASP A 767 -2.28 14.06 -33.89
C ASP A 767 -0.90 13.54 -33.40
N ASN A 768 -0.16 12.80 -34.22
CA ASN A 768 1.11 12.19 -33.88
C ASN A 768 1.05 11.12 -32.76
N ILE A 769 -0.14 10.67 -32.37
CA ILE A 769 -0.34 9.56 -31.43
C ILE A 769 -0.78 8.34 -32.22
N THR A 770 -0.02 7.28 -32.11
CA THR A 770 -0.40 5.96 -32.65
C THR A 770 -1.23 5.22 -31.60
N ILE A 771 -2.51 4.96 -31.92
CA ILE A 771 -3.40 4.17 -31.05
C ILE A 771 -3.32 2.73 -31.47
N GLU A 772 -2.84 1.89 -30.57
CA GLU A 772 -2.66 0.48 -30.84
C GLU A 772 -4.00 -0.27 -30.86
N TYR A 773 -4.16 -1.09 -31.90
CA TYR A 773 -5.21 -2.09 -31.95
C TYR A 773 -4.84 -3.27 -31.04
N THR A 774 -5.73 -3.66 -30.16
CA THR A 774 -5.54 -4.81 -29.27
C THR A 774 -6.68 -5.82 -29.36
N ASN A 775 -6.34 -7.11 -29.29
CA ASN A 775 -7.33 -8.18 -29.21
C ASN A 775 -7.90 -8.38 -27.79
N LYS A 776 -7.32 -7.70 -26.79
CA LYS A 776 -7.68 -7.86 -25.37
C LYS A 776 -7.71 -6.50 -24.70
N ALA A 777 -8.75 -6.22 -23.91
CA ALA A 777 -8.82 -5.03 -23.09
C ALA A 777 -9.32 -5.36 -21.68
N ASN A 778 -9.05 -4.42 -20.78
CA ASN A 778 -9.52 -4.45 -19.40
C ASN A 778 -10.30 -3.16 -19.13
N LEU A 779 -11.61 -3.30 -18.96
CA LEU A 779 -12.50 -2.20 -18.58
C LEU A 779 -12.88 -2.38 -17.09
N LEU A 780 -12.34 -1.55 -16.22
CA LEU A 780 -12.67 -1.56 -14.77
C LEU A 780 -12.61 -2.95 -14.10
N GLY A 781 -11.70 -3.80 -14.57
CA GLY A 781 -11.53 -5.16 -14.08
C GLY A 781 -12.29 -6.23 -14.86
N LEU A 782 -13.08 -5.85 -15.87
CA LEU A 782 -13.66 -6.77 -16.84
C LEU A 782 -12.67 -6.99 -17.99
N HIS A 783 -12.21 -8.23 -18.14
CA HIS A 783 -11.35 -8.64 -19.26
C HIS A 783 -12.20 -9.17 -20.41
N PHE A 784 -12.15 -8.52 -21.56
CA PHE A 784 -12.83 -8.99 -22.75
C PHE A 784 -11.90 -9.10 -23.95
N LYS A 785 -12.24 -10.00 -24.86
CA LYS A 785 -11.57 -10.25 -26.13
C LYS A 785 -12.53 -10.01 -27.29
N SER A 786 -11.98 -9.67 -28.46
CA SER A 786 -12.79 -9.50 -29.69
C SER A 786 -13.63 -10.72 -30.07
N ASN A 787 -13.15 -11.94 -29.81
CA ASN A 787 -13.77 -13.19 -30.29
C ASN A 787 -14.43 -14.06 -29.21
N ASN A 788 -14.01 -13.96 -27.95
CA ASN A 788 -14.57 -14.77 -26.85
C ASN A 788 -14.57 -13.93 -25.56
N PHE A 789 -15.68 -13.24 -25.36
CA PHE A 789 -15.77 -12.14 -24.40
C PHE A 789 -15.36 -12.50 -22.98
N PHE A 790 -15.71 -13.70 -22.48
CA PHE A 790 -15.67 -13.94 -21.03
C PHE A 790 -14.74 -15.05 -20.56
N LYS A 791 -14.19 -15.88 -21.46
CA LYS A 791 -13.29 -16.98 -21.06
C LYS A 791 -12.14 -16.48 -20.17
N GLN A 792 -11.52 -15.38 -20.55
CA GLN A 792 -10.40 -14.80 -19.79
C GLN A 792 -10.85 -14.23 -18.46
N GLN A 793 -12.06 -13.66 -18.37
CA GLN A 793 -12.62 -13.17 -17.10
C GLN A 793 -12.82 -14.31 -16.13
N ILE A 794 -13.40 -15.42 -16.57
CA ILE A 794 -13.61 -16.61 -15.75
C ILE A 794 -12.28 -17.19 -15.26
N ASP A 795 -11.28 -17.30 -16.15
CA ASP A 795 -9.94 -17.77 -15.78
C ASP A 795 -9.29 -16.89 -14.72
N ASN A 796 -9.41 -15.57 -14.84
CA ASN A 796 -8.92 -14.62 -13.85
C ASN A 796 -9.66 -14.70 -12.52
N ASN A 797 -11.01 -14.84 -12.57
CA ASN A 797 -11.83 -15.02 -11.37
C ASN A 797 -11.41 -16.29 -10.63
N ILE A 798 -11.23 -17.41 -11.34
CA ILE A 798 -10.78 -18.69 -10.79
C ILE A 798 -9.38 -18.54 -10.18
N LYS A 799 -8.44 -17.91 -10.89
CA LYS A 799 -7.05 -17.70 -10.42
C LYS A 799 -7.03 -16.91 -9.11
N LYS A 800 -7.74 -15.79 -9.04
CA LYS A 800 -7.84 -14.96 -7.84
C LYS A 800 -8.52 -15.69 -6.68
N ALA A 801 -9.63 -16.38 -6.94
CA ALA A 801 -10.35 -17.13 -5.93
C ALA A 801 -9.52 -18.29 -5.35
N LYS A 802 -8.81 -19.05 -6.20
CA LYS A 802 -7.89 -20.12 -5.79
C LYS A 802 -6.72 -19.56 -4.95
N TYR A 803 -6.16 -18.41 -5.34
CA TYR A 803 -5.10 -17.75 -4.58
C TYR A 803 -5.57 -17.35 -3.18
N GLU A 804 -6.74 -16.72 -3.05
CA GLU A 804 -7.27 -16.38 -1.72
C GLU A 804 -7.61 -17.62 -0.90
N LEU A 805 -8.16 -18.66 -1.52
CA LEU A 805 -8.44 -19.92 -0.82
C LEU A 805 -7.16 -20.59 -0.29
N SER A 806 -6.08 -20.59 -1.06
CA SER A 806 -4.78 -21.12 -0.61
C SER A 806 -4.23 -20.35 0.60
N ARG A 807 -4.41 -19.02 0.63
CA ARG A 807 -4.03 -18.20 1.79
C ARG A 807 -4.87 -18.50 3.04
N LEU A 808 -6.14 -18.86 2.85
CA LEU A 808 -7.05 -19.23 3.93
C LEU A 808 -6.76 -20.64 4.48
N TYR A 809 -5.99 -21.48 3.78
CA TYR A 809 -5.69 -22.85 4.21
C TYR A 809 -5.02 -22.90 5.60
N ARG A 810 -4.23 -21.90 5.96
CA ARG A 810 -3.62 -21.76 7.30
C ARG A 810 -4.65 -21.61 8.43
N LEU A 811 -5.90 -21.23 8.10
CA LEU A 811 -7.01 -21.03 9.03
C LEU A 811 -8.00 -22.20 9.04
N ARG A 812 -7.59 -23.39 8.56
CA ARG A 812 -8.46 -24.58 8.43
C ARG A 812 -9.04 -25.10 9.74
N TYR A 813 -8.42 -24.81 10.86
CA TYR A 813 -8.85 -25.28 12.18
C TYR A 813 -9.87 -24.35 12.89
N LEU A 814 -10.23 -23.22 12.27
CA LEU A 814 -11.27 -22.34 12.79
C LEU A 814 -12.67 -23.00 12.71
N LYS A 815 -13.58 -22.56 13.59
CA LYS A 815 -14.99 -22.99 13.59
C LYS A 815 -15.66 -22.76 12.24
N LYS A 816 -16.57 -23.67 11.83
CA LYS A 816 -17.27 -23.63 10.53
C LYS A 816 -17.90 -22.25 10.24
N LYS A 817 -18.60 -21.65 11.22
CA LYS A 817 -19.23 -20.32 11.10
C LYS A 817 -18.23 -19.23 10.68
N ILE A 818 -17.02 -19.24 11.23
CA ILE A 818 -15.96 -18.27 10.91
C ILE A 818 -15.39 -18.54 9.50
N LYS A 819 -15.18 -19.80 9.15
CA LYS A 819 -14.72 -20.17 7.80
C LYS A 819 -15.72 -19.78 6.71
N VAL A 820 -17.04 -19.93 6.96
CA VAL A 820 -18.10 -19.40 6.06
C VAL A 820 -17.98 -17.89 5.87
N ARG A 821 -17.76 -17.14 6.97
CA ARG A 821 -17.55 -15.69 6.90
C ARG A 821 -16.31 -15.32 6.08
N LEU A 822 -15.21 -16.02 6.26
CA LEU A 822 -13.96 -15.82 5.49
C LEU A 822 -14.17 -16.13 4.02
N TYR A 823 -14.86 -17.24 3.69
CA TYR A 823 -15.23 -17.59 2.32
C TYR A 823 -16.07 -16.48 1.67
N LYS A 824 -17.18 -16.08 2.32
CA LYS A 824 -18.09 -15.04 1.81
C LYS A 824 -17.40 -13.69 1.61
N SER A 825 -16.37 -13.39 2.39
CA SER A 825 -15.67 -12.10 2.34
C SER A 825 -14.43 -12.07 1.43
N LYS A 826 -13.74 -13.20 1.22
CA LYS A 826 -12.44 -13.24 0.52
C LYS A 826 -12.46 -14.03 -0.78
N VAL A 827 -13.25 -15.09 -0.89
CA VAL A 827 -13.25 -15.98 -2.06
C VAL A 827 -14.44 -15.70 -2.96
N LEU A 828 -15.66 -15.68 -2.40
CA LEU A 828 -16.90 -15.50 -3.14
C LEU A 828 -16.94 -14.23 -4.01
N PRO A 829 -16.44 -13.04 -3.55
CA PRO A 829 -16.44 -11.84 -4.38
C PRO A 829 -15.59 -11.97 -5.67
N HIS A 830 -14.55 -12.81 -5.64
CA HIS A 830 -13.75 -13.07 -6.84
C HIS A 830 -14.51 -14.00 -7.82
N LEU A 831 -15.24 -14.99 -7.32
CA LEU A 831 -16.02 -15.89 -8.16
C LEU A 831 -17.18 -15.18 -8.86
N THR A 832 -17.77 -14.18 -8.22
CA THR A 832 -18.95 -13.44 -8.73
C THR A 832 -18.60 -12.07 -9.31
N ASN A 833 -17.30 -11.76 -9.50
CA ASN A 833 -16.89 -10.49 -10.10
C ASN A 833 -17.41 -10.38 -11.55
N SER A 834 -18.03 -9.24 -11.89
CA SER A 834 -18.69 -9.00 -13.19
C SER A 834 -19.90 -9.92 -13.40
N SER A 835 -20.81 -9.98 -12.41
CA SER A 835 -21.98 -10.88 -12.42
C SER A 835 -22.90 -10.70 -13.63
N VAL A 836 -23.12 -9.47 -14.12
CA VAL A 836 -23.98 -9.21 -15.29
C VAL A 836 -23.46 -9.93 -16.55
N PRO A 837 -22.23 -9.76 -17.01
CA PRO A 837 -21.69 -10.54 -18.10
C PRO A 837 -21.59 -12.04 -17.81
N LEU A 838 -21.37 -12.44 -16.55
CA LEU A 838 -21.31 -13.87 -16.19
C LEU A 838 -22.68 -14.57 -16.28
N ASN A 839 -23.78 -13.84 -16.09
CA ASN A 839 -25.14 -14.40 -16.12
C ASN A 839 -25.52 -15.02 -17.48
N ILE A 840 -24.85 -14.58 -18.55
CA ILE A 840 -25.08 -15.11 -19.91
C ILE A 840 -23.98 -16.09 -20.38
N CYS A 841 -23.06 -16.47 -19.50
CA CYS A 841 -22.05 -17.46 -19.83
C CYS A 841 -22.65 -18.87 -19.92
N SER A 842 -22.02 -19.73 -20.74
CA SER A 842 -22.46 -21.11 -20.89
C SER A 842 -22.42 -21.90 -19.56
N HIS A 843 -23.29 -22.87 -19.42
CA HIS A 843 -23.34 -23.74 -18.23
C HIS A 843 -21.98 -24.38 -17.91
N SER A 844 -21.23 -24.80 -18.93
CA SER A 844 -19.87 -25.36 -18.78
C SER A 844 -18.89 -24.35 -18.17
N GLN A 845 -19.00 -23.09 -18.52
CA GLN A 845 -18.16 -22.01 -17.95
C GLN A 845 -18.52 -21.72 -16.50
N ILE A 846 -19.82 -21.67 -16.15
CA ILE A 846 -20.28 -21.47 -14.76
C ILE A 846 -19.89 -22.66 -13.89
N LYS A 847 -19.99 -23.90 -14.42
CA LYS A 847 -19.54 -25.12 -13.73
C LYS A 847 -18.08 -25.06 -13.27
N ARG A 848 -17.20 -24.40 -14.05
CA ARG A 848 -15.79 -24.19 -13.65
C ARG A 848 -15.65 -23.31 -12.41
N LEU A 849 -16.50 -22.29 -12.22
CA LEU A 849 -16.55 -21.46 -11.01
C LEU A 849 -17.12 -22.28 -9.84
N GLN A 850 -18.16 -23.09 -10.08
CA GLN A 850 -18.76 -23.98 -9.07
C GLN A 850 -17.75 -24.98 -8.50
N ILE A 851 -16.83 -25.52 -9.32
CA ILE A 851 -15.75 -26.41 -8.86
C ILE A 851 -14.86 -25.72 -7.80
N VAL A 852 -14.60 -24.41 -7.93
CA VAL A 852 -13.81 -23.67 -6.93
C VAL A 852 -14.64 -23.45 -5.65
N GLN A 853 -15.94 -23.19 -5.77
CA GLN A 853 -16.82 -23.13 -4.59
C GLN A 853 -16.86 -24.48 -3.86
N ASN A 854 -16.95 -25.59 -4.58
CA ASN A 854 -16.95 -26.93 -4.00
C ASN A 854 -15.65 -27.20 -3.21
N LYS A 855 -14.50 -26.76 -3.73
CA LYS A 855 -13.22 -26.80 -3.00
C LYS A 855 -13.26 -25.96 -1.71
N ALA A 856 -13.88 -24.80 -1.75
CA ALA A 856 -14.04 -23.94 -0.57
C ALA A 856 -14.98 -24.58 0.47
N ILE A 857 -16.06 -25.23 0.04
CA ILE A 857 -16.98 -25.96 0.94
C ILE A 857 -16.24 -27.10 1.65
N ARG A 858 -15.45 -27.88 0.92
CA ARG A 858 -14.62 -28.93 1.51
C ARG A 858 -13.61 -28.39 2.52
N TRP A 859 -13.02 -27.23 2.25
CA TRP A 859 -12.17 -26.55 3.22
C TRP A 859 -12.96 -26.11 4.48
N ILE A 860 -14.22 -25.63 4.33
CA ILE A 860 -15.06 -25.23 5.46
C ILE A 860 -15.42 -26.43 6.33
N THR A 861 -15.77 -27.56 5.72
CA THR A 861 -16.22 -28.78 6.40
C THR A 861 -15.08 -29.67 6.88
N ASN A 862 -13.82 -29.40 6.44
CA ASN A 862 -12.64 -30.26 6.63
C ASN A 862 -12.77 -31.64 5.98
N THR A 863 -13.54 -31.76 4.91
CA THR A 863 -13.72 -33.00 4.14
C THR A 863 -12.84 -32.95 2.89
N TYR A 864 -11.85 -33.82 2.81
CA TYR A 864 -10.91 -33.90 1.69
C TYR A 864 -11.16 -35.17 0.87
N TYR A 865 -10.79 -35.11 -0.42
CA TYR A 865 -10.84 -36.29 -1.27
C TYR A 865 -9.92 -37.41 -0.68
N PRO A 866 -10.32 -38.69 -0.65
CA PRO A 866 -11.48 -39.30 -1.31
C PRO A 866 -12.77 -39.43 -0.46
N SER A 867 -12.93 -38.68 0.64
CA SER A 867 -14.12 -38.80 1.48
C SER A 867 -15.43 -38.57 0.67
N ILE A 868 -16.43 -39.42 0.88
CA ILE A 868 -17.76 -39.31 0.31
C ILE A 868 -18.45 -38.10 0.99
N CYS A 869 -18.29 -36.93 0.40
CA CYS A 869 -18.99 -35.72 0.85
C CYS A 869 -19.98 -35.28 -0.22
N ASN A 870 -21.25 -35.33 0.08
CA ASN A 870 -22.26 -34.70 -0.75
C ASN A 870 -22.19 -33.18 -0.61
N VAL A 871 -21.50 -32.54 -1.58
CA VAL A 871 -21.25 -31.10 -1.54
C VAL A 871 -22.56 -30.32 -1.60
N HIS A 872 -23.58 -30.77 -2.28
CA HIS A 872 -24.90 -30.13 -2.34
C HIS A 872 -25.60 -30.11 -0.99
N GLU A 873 -25.55 -31.21 -0.28
CA GLU A 873 -26.09 -31.29 1.07
C GLU A 873 -25.35 -30.32 2.03
N GLN A 874 -24.02 -30.30 1.95
CA GLN A 874 -23.20 -29.35 2.75
C GLN A 874 -23.45 -27.88 2.38
N GLN A 875 -23.73 -27.57 1.11
CA GLN A 875 -24.14 -26.23 0.69
C GLN A 875 -25.42 -25.78 1.41
N ASN A 876 -26.42 -26.66 1.46
CA ASN A 876 -27.70 -26.39 2.12
C ASN A 876 -27.53 -26.18 3.64
N ILE A 877 -26.77 -27.08 4.31
CA ILE A 877 -26.45 -26.96 5.75
C ILE A 877 -25.73 -25.67 6.06
N LEU A 878 -24.78 -25.26 5.23
CA LEU A 878 -23.98 -24.03 5.40
C LEU A 878 -24.69 -22.76 4.93
N LYS A 879 -25.89 -22.90 4.33
CA LYS A 879 -26.65 -21.80 3.69
C LYS A 879 -25.78 -21.01 2.71
N ILE A 880 -25.09 -21.75 1.83
CA ILE A 880 -24.26 -21.21 0.73
C ILE A 880 -24.99 -21.52 -0.56
N GLU A 881 -25.49 -20.52 -1.26
CA GLU A 881 -26.17 -20.70 -2.54
C GLU A 881 -25.21 -21.15 -3.66
N PRO A 882 -25.65 -21.91 -4.68
CA PRO A 882 -24.86 -22.21 -5.87
C PRO A 882 -24.35 -20.95 -6.57
N ILE A 883 -23.25 -21.08 -7.30
CA ILE A 883 -22.65 -19.91 -7.99
C ILE A 883 -23.55 -19.36 -9.08
N SER A 884 -24.28 -20.23 -9.81
CA SER A 884 -25.29 -19.84 -10.80
C SER A 884 -26.32 -18.88 -10.21
N ASP A 885 -26.98 -19.34 -9.14
CA ASP A 885 -28.08 -18.61 -8.49
C ASP A 885 -27.59 -17.29 -7.89
N ARG A 886 -26.37 -17.33 -7.32
CA ARG A 886 -25.72 -16.12 -6.80
C ARG A 886 -25.44 -15.10 -7.90
N ILE A 887 -24.93 -15.52 -9.06
CA ILE A 887 -24.66 -14.65 -10.21
C ILE A 887 -25.95 -14.07 -10.73
N SER A 888 -26.99 -14.89 -10.95
CA SER A 888 -28.30 -14.45 -11.44
C SER A 888 -28.94 -13.43 -10.49
N ARG A 889 -28.94 -13.71 -9.19
CA ARG A 889 -29.47 -12.78 -8.19
C ARG A 889 -28.69 -11.44 -8.13
N LEU A 890 -27.36 -11.47 -8.29
CA LEU A 890 -26.56 -10.25 -8.32
C LEU A 890 -26.80 -9.46 -9.62
N ALA A 891 -26.96 -10.13 -10.75
CA ALA A 891 -27.29 -9.49 -12.02
C ALA A 891 -28.68 -8.83 -11.95
N HIS A 892 -29.69 -9.56 -11.45
CA HIS A 892 -31.04 -9.03 -11.23
C HIS A 892 -31.02 -7.77 -10.33
N ASN A 893 -30.33 -7.81 -9.20
CA ASN A 893 -30.21 -6.65 -8.31
C ASN A 893 -29.55 -5.43 -8.97
N ILE A 894 -28.61 -5.63 -9.90
CA ILE A 894 -27.98 -4.54 -10.65
C ILE A 894 -28.98 -3.93 -11.64
N TRP A 895 -29.69 -4.78 -12.40
CA TRP A 895 -30.70 -4.33 -13.35
C TRP A 895 -31.87 -3.63 -12.66
N TYR A 896 -32.39 -4.18 -11.56
CA TYR A 896 -33.42 -3.53 -10.75
C TYR A 896 -33.03 -2.13 -10.26
N LYS A 897 -31.76 -1.96 -9.87
CA LYS A 897 -31.24 -0.63 -9.49
C LYS A 897 -31.17 0.33 -10.66
N ILE A 898 -30.77 -0.14 -11.84
CA ILE A 898 -30.72 0.69 -13.06
C ILE A 898 -32.14 1.11 -13.45
N GLU A 899 -33.11 0.22 -13.34
CA GLU A 899 -34.53 0.45 -13.62
C GLU A 899 -35.16 1.45 -12.65
N SER A 900 -34.91 1.29 -11.34
CA SER A 900 -35.47 2.17 -10.29
C SER A 900 -34.93 3.59 -10.32
N GLU A 901 -33.89 3.89 -11.11
CA GLU A 901 -33.30 5.22 -11.24
C GLU A 901 -33.95 6.07 -12.34
N ASN A 902 -35.00 5.59 -13.04
CA ASN A 902 -35.62 6.24 -14.20
C ASN A 902 -34.59 6.85 -15.16
N SER A 903 -33.48 6.15 -15.38
CA SER A 903 -32.40 6.62 -16.23
C SER A 903 -32.90 6.68 -17.69
N PRO A 904 -32.65 7.76 -18.45
CA PRO A 904 -32.94 7.82 -19.89
C PRO A 904 -32.36 6.65 -20.68
N PHE A 905 -31.34 6.01 -20.14
CA PHE A 905 -30.76 4.78 -20.68
C PHE A 905 -31.68 3.57 -20.53
N PHE A 906 -32.58 3.54 -19.54
CA PHE A 906 -33.53 2.47 -19.34
C PHE A 906 -34.69 2.57 -20.37
N GLU A 907 -35.21 3.77 -20.64
CA GLU A 907 -36.26 3.97 -21.65
C GLU A 907 -35.81 3.54 -23.05
N ILE A 908 -34.55 3.84 -23.42
CA ILE A 908 -33.96 3.33 -24.67
C ILE A 908 -33.90 1.80 -24.67
N THR A 909 -33.73 1.15 -23.51
CA THR A 909 -33.65 -0.30 -23.37
C THR A 909 -35.02 -0.97 -23.34
N LYS A 910 -36.07 -0.31 -22.89
CA LYS A 910 -37.44 -0.85 -22.74
C LYS A 910 -38.19 -0.93 -24.08
N ASN A 911 -37.90 -0.07 -25.04
CA ASN A 911 -38.64 0.07 -26.29
C ASN A 911 -38.05 -0.69 -27.48
N ILE A 912 -37.05 -1.54 -27.31
CA ILE A 912 -36.48 -2.35 -28.38
C ILE A 912 -36.98 -3.78 -28.23
N PRO A 913 -37.68 -4.37 -29.23
CA PRO A 913 -38.12 -5.74 -29.15
C PRO A 913 -36.93 -6.69 -29.01
N ILE A 914 -37.00 -7.58 -28.00
CA ILE A 914 -36.00 -8.61 -27.77
C ILE A 914 -36.16 -9.63 -28.88
N VAL A 915 -35.32 -9.61 -29.91
CA VAL A 915 -35.28 -10.66 -30.95
C VAL A 915 -34.57 -11.88 -30.39
N PHE A 916 -35.34 -12.89 -29.99
CA PHE A 916 -34.82 -14.19 -29.59
C PHE A 916 -34.25 -14.92 -30.82
N GLY A 917 -32.96 -14.93 -31.00
CA GLY A 917 -32.31 -15.69 -32.06
C GLY A 917 -30.83 -15.88 -31.86
N HIS A 918 -30.45 -17.08 -31.51
CA HIS A 918 -29.16 -17.67 -31.21
C HIS A 918 -28.69 -17.65 -29.76
N ALA A 919 -28.38 -18.81 -29.21
CA ALA A 919 -27.99 -19.13 -27.84
C ALA A 919 -26.73 -18.45 -27.29
N TRP A 920 -26.14 -17.53 -28.02
CA TRP A 920 -24.89 -16.84 -27.69
C TRP A 920 -25.08 -15.38 -27.23
N PHE A 921 -26.25 -14.77 -27.46
CA PHE A 921 -26.48 -13.35 -27.23
C PHE A 921 -27.89 -13.02 -26.70
N LYS A 922 -28.38 -13.73 -25.69
CA LYS A 922 -29.46 -13.19 -24.89
C LYS A 922 -28.91 -11.91 -24.21
N SER A 923 -29.65 -10.81 -24.25
CA SER A 923 -29.36 -9.65 -23.46
C SER A 923 -29.25 -10.03 -22.00
N SER A 924 -28.32 -9.49 -21.24
CA SER A 924 -28.18 -9.81 -19.82
C SER A 924 -29.42 -9.39 -19.01
N TYR A 925 -30.17 -8.41 -19.51
CA TYR A 925 -31.46 -8.01 -18.97
C TYR A 925 -32.50 -9.11 -19.16
N ALA A 926 -32.72 -9.60 -20.38
CA ALA A 926 -33.65 -10.67 -20.67
C ALA A 926 -33.30 -11.97 -19.92
N ALA A 927 -32.00 -12.35 -19.93
CA ALA A 927 -31.54 -13.54 -19.20
C ALA A 927 -31.68 -13.45 -17.66
N THR A 928 -31.94 -12.27 -17.12
CA THR A 928 -32.13 -12.04 -15.69
C THR A 928 -33.60 -12.30 -15.29
N PHE A 929 -34.54 -12.07 -16.21
CA PHE A 929 -35.99 -12.22 -15.97
C PHE A 929 -36.61 -13.55 -16.53
N GLU A 930 -35.84 -14.31 -17.35
CA GLU A 930 -36.11 -15.72 -17.64
C GLU A 930 -35.55 -16.65 -16.52
#